data_a5968692c68d9c68713269aa2ec1fef4
#
_entry.id   a5968692c68d9c68713269aa2ec1fef4
#
_cell.length_a   1.000
_cell.length_b   1.000
_cell.length_c   1.000
_cell.angle_alpha   90.00
_cell.angle_beta   90.00
_cell.angle_gamma   90.00
#
_symmetry.space_group_name_H-M   'P 1'
#
loop_
_entity.id
_entity.type
_entity.pdbx_description
1 polymer ?
#
loop_
_entity_poly.entity_id
_entity_poly.type
_entity_poly.pdbx_seq_one_letter_code
_entity_poly.pdbx_strand_id
1 'polypeptide(L)'
;MTHENPEPVAAAGQPSPPRIDLRNAFALLIAAIVAAGVALEIRGFRAGNLFDTDIWEPQGMRRLVHYIALFLVAAVPVMVLVPWCFAGLAIGLAGVGTALAAGPLAPLAVLLFLVSACALGSRLLGRAPDDSLPGQALATMLGSAVYIFPMTFLARLPVNYPLVWAVLLAIPIVRDMAGVRSRLAACADSLRRVELRSWGERAAAALLIFVLGMHWLVALKPEVGADALAMHLAIPANLAAHHRMTFEPSRFIWAVMPMGADWIYSIVYQLGGEAAARLANFAMLLTLVAMLYGAARRWLARPAALLVAALFATTPLVQLVTGSLFVENVLAALVLAMLAAIWRLGETGNRRYLFAAAILAGGALTTKVGALPLVVLAIPFAAAEARRHWRQLSPRPARTCVVALLLLAATAAPTYVIAYQKTHNPLFPFLNRKFPSPFLDHKEEIATGYHNPVNLRTLYDITFHTRKYLEASDGSFGFQYLLLAPLSLAGLLAIRGRPALSAAVIGLGAAFLTLRSDSNARYIYAALPLATIPFAAVLGWTASHSRALYRALIACTVVCAGLNVYFLPASGWYHRDFYSPYTFARHGGDRYLEHAAPERLVIRRYNQLHAGATVLLAADTNIADVRGEVYENSWHQWNVAIAIQHATELPAMQSLFDQWKVTYVIAPVRRAGAMLQPPFLRDFLDSCTALEYRLGGYELSQVTGECRGKQPMPVPMAVDTRPMAAVSAGTYDDFDPALHFDGDWEQSRSFTGAYRNTITFTDRPGAGVRFAFNGQAVTYMFTRSFNRGYADVRIDGVDYASIDLYSPKSEWQAKRRFTVTPGPHTIEVRVAGRKSPASAGQFVDVDGFVVE
;
A
#
# COMPACT_ATOMS: atom_id res chain seq x y z
N MET A 1 19.04 84.21 -56.57
CA MET A 1 19.90 83.27 -55.78
C MET A 1 18.97 82.55 -54.90
N THR A 2 18.55 81.36 -55.27
CA THR A 2 17.70 80.46 -54.49
C THR A 2 18.55 79.40 -53.80
N HIS A 3 18.54 79.41 -52.51
CA HIS A 3 19.20 78.41 -51.72
C HIS A 3 18.30 77.18 -51.60
N GLU A 4 18.67 76.07 -52.30
CA GLU A 4 18.13 74.73 -52.05
C GLU A 4 18.71 74.16 -50.79
N ASN A 5 17.81 73.72 -49.84
CA ASN A 5 18.21 72.97 -48.66
C ASN A 5 18.23 71.45 -49.10
N PRO A 6 19.28 70.70 -48.70
CA PRO A 6 19.34 69.28 -48.94
C PRO A 6 18.38 68.52 -47.99
N GLU A 7 17.58 67.62 -48.59
CA GLU A 7 16.73 66.66 -47.88
C GLU A 7 17.60 65.76 -46.92
N PRO A 8 17.07 65.39 -45.74
CA PRO A 8 17.78 64.44 -44.88
C PRO A 8 17.66 63.01 -45.44
N VAL A 9 18.83 62.39 -45.60
CA VAL A 9 18.98 60.98 -45.97
C VAL A 9 18.33 60.12 -44.84
N ALA A 10 17.32 59.36 -45.20
CA ALA A 10 16.65 58.39 -44.31
C ALA A 10 17.71 57.36 -43.81
N ALA A 11 18.00 57.34 -42.51
CA ALA A 11 18.80 56.33 -41.85
C ALA A 11 18.15 54.96 -42.04
N ALA A 12 18.87 54.04 -42.71
CA ALA A 12 18.44 52.65 -42.87
C ALA A 12 18.24 52.05 -41.44
N GLY A 13 16.97 51.67 -41.17
CA GLY A 13 16.61 51.09 -39.88
C GLY A 13 17.42 49.83 -39.61
N GLN A 14 18.16 49.83 -38.49
CA GLN A 14 18.77 48.63 -38.00
C GLN A 14 17.71 47.55 -37.80
N PRO A 15 17.90 46.28 -38.23
CA PRO A 15 16.97 45.23 -38.03
C PRO A 15 16.79 45.03 -36.49
N SER A 16 15.59 45.23 -36.02
CA SER A 16 15.25 44.93 -34.63
C SER A 16 15.64 43.49 -34.32
N PRO A 17 16.29 43.21 -33.18
CA PRO A 17 16.69 41.86 -32.81
C PRO A 17 15.44 40.95 -32.83
N PRO A 18 15.56 39.69 -33.32
CA PRO A 18 14.45 38.81 -33.43
C PRO A 18 13.81 38.65 -32.06
N ARG A 19 12.58 39.15 -31.91
CA ARG A 19 11.79 38.90 -30.69
C ARG A 19 11.57 37.40 -30.58
N ILE A 20 12.23 36.71 -29.64
CA ILE A 20 11.99 35.33 -29.36
C ILE A 20 10.51 35.20 -29.01
N ASP A 21 9.74 34.52 -29.85
CA ASP A 21 8.35 34.20 -29.55
C ASP A 21 8.32 33.22 -28.38
N LEU A 22 8.01 33.76 -27.20
CA LEU A 22 7.97 32.98 -25.95
C LEU A 22 7.09 31.73 -26.05
N ARG A 23 6.09 31.74 -26.93
CA ARG A 23 5.22 30.59 -27.19
C ARG A 23 5.98 29.46 -27.89
N ASN A 24 6.75 29.81 -28.95
CA ASN A 24 7.57 28.85 -29.68
C ASN A 24 8.72 28.32 -28.79
N ALA A 25 9.35 29.17 -27.98
CA ALA A 25 10.37 28.75 -27.02
C ALA A 25 9.80 27.77 -25.99
N PHE A 26 8.59 28.00 -25.47
CA PHE A 26 7.95 27.09 -24.52
C PHE A 26 7.54 25.77 -25.17
N ALA A 27 7.04 25.81 -26.42
CA ALA A 27 6.73 24.58 -27.18
C ALA A 27 7.98 23.72 -27.43
N LEU A 28 9.12 24.35 -27.75
CA LEU A 28 10.41 23.67 -27.91
C LEU A 28 10.88 23.06 -26.58
N LEU A 29 10.73 23.78 -25.47
CA LEU A 29 11.07 23.27 -24.16
C LEU A 29 10.23 22.01 -23.79
N ILE A 30 8.92 22.03 -24.04
CA ILE A 30 8.06 20.87 -23.84
C ILE A 30 8.53 19.70 -24.73
N ALA A 31 8.82 19.94 -26.00
CA ALA A 31 9.29 18.91 -26.91
C ALA A 31 10.63 18.29 -26.45
N ALA A 32 11.56 19.13 -25.98
CA ALA A 32 12.84 18.68 -25.44
C ALA A 32 12.67 17.83 -24.16
N ILE A 33 11.79 18.25 -23.24
CA ILE A 33 11.48 17.47 -22.01
C ILE A 33 10.84 16.12 -22.39
N VAL A 34 9.90 16.09 -23.33
CA VAL A 34 9.28 14.84 -23.78
C VAL A 34 10.31 13.91 -24.39
N ALA A 35 11.16 14.42 -25.29
CA ALA A 35 12.21 13.63 -25.93
C ALA A 35 13.21 13.08 -24.90
N ALA A 36 13.67 13.92 -23.95
CA ALA A 36 14.56 13.50 -22.87
C ALA A 36 13.92 12.47 -21.95
N GLY A 37 12.66 12.67 -21.56
CA GLY A 37 11.90 11.73 -20.73
C GLY A 37 11.75 10.36 -21.39
N VAL A 38 11.33 10.34 -22.67
CA VAL A 38 11.22 9.08 -23.45
C VAL A 38 12.58 8.38 -23.59
N ALA A 39 13.67 9.15 -23.83
CA ALA A 39 15.01 8.58 -23.89
C ALA A 39 15.46 7.96 -22.55
N LEU A 40 15.13 8.62 -21.43
CA LEU A 40 15.39 8.09 -20.08
C LEU A 40 14.57 6.83 -19.78
N GLU A 41 13.29 6.79 -20.20
CA GLU A 41 12.45 5.59 -20.07
C GLU A 41 13.06 4.41 -20.86
N ILE A 42 13.40 4.62 -22.13
CA ILE A 42 14.03 3.57 -22.97
C ILE A 42 15.34 3.10 -22.34
N ARG A 43 16.17 4.04 -21.86
CA ARG A 43 17.43 3.71 -21.16
C ARG A 43 17.17 2.90 -19.90
N GLY A 44 16.19 3.29 -19.09
CA GLY A 44 15.84 2.62 -17.83
C GLY A 44 15.41 1.18 -18.05
N PHE A 45 14.52 0.94 -19.01
CA PHE A 45 14.08 -0.40 -19.37
C PHE A 45 15.23 -1.29 -19.90
N ARG A 46 16.15 -0.73 -20.72
CA ARG A 46 17.30 -1.47 -21.24
C ARG A 46 18.35 -1.79 -20.17
N ALA A 47 18.60 -0.82 -19.27
CA ALA A 47 19.64 -0.99 -18.24
C ALA A 47 19.17 -1.81 -17.05
N GLY A 48 17.89 -1.75 -16.71
CA GLY A 48 17.31 -2.35 -15.51
C GLY A 48 16.74 -3.75 -15.72
N ASN A 49 16.64 -4.24 -16.97
CA ASN A 49 16.03 -5.53 -17.30
C ASN A 49 14.65 -5.73 -16.63
N LEU A 50 13.87 -4.65 -16.52
CA LEU A 50 12.62 -4.62 -15.72
C LEU A 50 11.55 -5.62 -16.22
N PHE A 51 11.56 -5.98 -17.52
CA PHE A 51 10.64 -6.97 -18.07
C PHE A 51 11.05 -8.41 -17.75
N ASP A 52 12.31 -8.66 -17.36
CA ASP A 52 12.81 -9.97 -16.96
C ASP A 52 12.66 -10.20 -15.44
N THR A 53 12.08 -9.22 -14.72
CA THR A 53 11.80 -9.38 -13.29
C THR A 53 10.49 -10.15 -13.11
N ASP A 54 10.47 -11.06 -12.11
CA ASP A 54 9.31 -11.90 -11.77
C ASP A 54 8.21 -11.12 -11.06
N ILE A 55 7.74 -10.07 -11.70
CA ILE A 55 6.66 -9.22 -11.18
C ILE A 55 5.34 -9.99 -11.21
N TRP A 56 5.12 -10.78 -12.27
CA TRP A 56 3.95 -11.59 -12.45
C TRP A 56 4.22 -13.06 -12.16
N GLU A 57 3.65 -13.57 -11.09
CA GLU A 57 3.50 -15.02 -10.93
C GLU A 57 2.60 -15.56 -12.04
N PRO A 58 2.84 -16.81 -12.53
CA PRO A 58 2.04 -17.40 -13.62
C PRO A 58 0.53 -17.36 -13.36
N GLN A 59 0.12 -17.51 -12.11
CA GLN A 59 -1.29 -17.42 -11.72
C GLN A 59 -1.81 -15.98 -11.80
N GLY A 60 -1.02 -15.00 -11.34
CA GLY A 60 -1.35 -13.59 -11.40
C GLY A 60 -1.53 -13.10 -12.84
N MET A 61 -0.62 -13.50 -13.75
CA MET A 61 -0.72 -13.16 -15.17
C MET A 61 -1.99 -13.78 -15.80
N ARG A 62 -2.30 -15.06 -15.50
CA ARG A 62 -3.55 -15.68 -15.98
C ARG A 62 -4.79 -14.94 -15.47
N ARG A 63 -4.80 -14.53 -14.19
CA ARG A 63 -5.89 -13.74 -13.61
C ARG A 63 -6.04 -12.38 -14.28
N LEU A 64 -4.92 -11.70 -14.56
CA LEU A 64 -4.96 -10.43 -15.31
C LEU A 64 -5.58 -10.62 -16.70
N VAL A 65 -5.14 -11.64 -17.45
CA VAL A 65 -5.69 -11.94 -18.78
C VAL A 65 -7.19 -12.26 -18.71
N HIS A 66 -7.62 -13.07 -17.74
CA HIS A 66 -9.04 -13.35 -17.50
C HIS A 66 -9.83 -12.09 -17.16
N TYR A 67 -9.29 -11.22 -16.28
CA TYR A 67 -9.93 -9.96 -15.93
C TYR A 67 -10.07 -9.04 -17.14
N ILE A 68 -9.00 -8.91 -17.95
CA ILE A 68 -9.05 -8.12 -19.19
C ILE A 68 -10.13 -8.68 -20.12
N ALA A 69 -10.16 -10.00 -20.35
CA ALA A 69 -11.15 -10.65 -21.22
C ALA A 69 -12.58 -10.42 -20.72
N LEU A 70 -12.86 -10.67 -19.44
CA LEU A 70 -14.17 -10.46 -18.83
C LEU A 70 -14.57 -8.98 -18.88
N PHE A 71 -13.64 -8.07 -18.58
CA PHE A 71 -13.91 -6.64 -18.66
C PHE A 71 -14.26 -6.22 -20.09
N LEU A 72 -13.52 -6.66 -21.10
CA LEU A 72 -13.80 -6.35 -22.50
C LEU A 72 -15.12 -6.93 -22.96
N VAL A 73 -15.42 -8.19 -22.62
CA VAL A 73 -16.70 -8.85 -22.95
C VAL A 73 -17.88 -8.10 -22.33
N ALA A 74 -17.74 -7.58 -21.10
CA ALA A 74 -18.78 -6.80 -20.44
C ALA A 74 -18.83 -5.34 -20.92
N ALA A 75 -17.68 -4.67 -21.03
CA ALA A 75 -17.59 -3.26 -21.29
C ALA A 75 -17.85 -2.88 -22.75
N VAL A 76 -17.35 -3.66 -23.73
CA VAL A 76 -17.46 -3.33 -25.15
C VAL A 76 -18.92 -3.29 -25.62
N PRO A 77 -19.78 -4.30 -25.39
CA PRO A 77 -21.19 -4.23 -25.76
C PRO A 77 -21.91 -3.03 -25.12
N VAL A 78 -21.67 -2.80 -23.81
CA VAL A 78 -22.29 -1.66 -23.11
C VAL A 78 -21.85 -0.33 -23.70
N MET A 79 -20.53 -0.18 -23.98
CA MET A 79 -19.97 1.04 -24.57
C MET A 79 -20.43 1.30 -25.99
N VAL A 80 -20.75 0.26 -26.76
CA VAL A 80 -21.26 0.38 -28.14
C VAL A 80 -22.76 0.65 -28.13
N LEU A 81 -23.54 -0.16 -27.39
CA LEU A 81 -25.00 -0.18 -27.48
C LEU A 81 -25.67 0.82 -26.54
N VAL A 82 -25.17 0.94 -25.29
CA VAL A 82 -25.80 1.72 -24.21
C VAL A 82 -24.77 2.49 -23.37
N PRO A 83 -23.93 3.34 -24.00
CA PRO A 83 -22.79 3.99 -23.32
C PRO A 83 -23.19 4.85 -22.11
N TRP A 84 -24.44 5.34 -22.07
CA TRP A 84 -24.98 6.13 -20.95
C TRP A 84 -25.17 5.30 -19.67
N CYS A 85 -25.32 3.97 -19.78
CA CYS A 85 -25.48 3.08 -18.62
C CYS A 85 -24.15 2.58 -18.05
N PHE A 86 -23.03 2.78 -18.73
CA PHE A 86 -21.75 2.13 -18.40
C PHE A 86 -21.30 2.40 -16.95
N ALA A 87 -21.28 3.66 -16.52
CA ALA A 87 -20.88 4.03 -15.17
C ALA A 87 -21.86 3.47 -14.11
N GLY A 88 -23.16 3.56 -14.38
CA GLY A 88 -24.21 3.04 -13.49
C GLY A 88 -24.14 1.53 -13.32
N LEU A 89 -23.92 0.80 -14.43
CA LEU A 89 -23.74 -0.67 -14.39
C LEU A 89 -22.46 -1.06 -13.63
N ALA A 90 -21.33 -0.37 -13.85
CA ALA A 90 -20.09 -0.63 -13.15
C ALA A 90 -20.25 -0.44 -11.63
N ILE A 91 -20.89 0.66 -11.20
CA ILE A 91 -21.17 0.93 -9.77
C ILE A 91 -22.14 -0.09 -9.21
N GLY A 92 -23.21 -0.46 -9.94
CA GLY A 92 -24.16 -1.48 -9.52
C GLY A 92 -23.52 -2.84 -9.33
N LEU A 93 -22.71 -3.28 -10.30
CA LEU A 93 -21.95 -4.54 -10.22
C LEU A 93 -20.95 -4.53 -9.06
N ALA A 94 -20.21 -3.43 -8.86
CA ALA A 94 -19.29 -3.27 -7.73
C ALA A 94 -20.05 -3.30 -6.40
N GLY A 95 -21.22 -2.66 -6.29
CA GLY A 95 -22.07 -2.68 -5.10
C GLY A 95 -22.58 -4.08 -4.76
N VAL A 96 -23.14 -4.80 -5.74
CA VAL A 96 -23.60 -6.20 -5.56
C VAL A 96 -22.41 -7.11 -5.23
N GLY A 97 -21.31 -7.01 -5.98
CA GLY A 97 -20.12 -7.81 -5.73
C GLY A 97 -19.55 -7.56 -4.33
N THR A 98 -19.53 -6.30 -3.88
CA THR A 98 -19.10 -5.96 -2.52
C THR A 98 -19.99 -6.60 -1.45
N ALA A 99 -21.31 -6.52 -1.63
CA ALA A 99 -22.27 -7.14 -0.70
C ALA A 99 -22.14 -8.67 -0.66
N LEU A 100 -21.84 -9.31 -1.79
CA LEU A 100 -21.59 -10.75 -1.86
C LEU A 100 -20.27 -11.17 -1.22
N ALA A 101 -19.20 -10.39 -1.43
CA ALA A 101 -17.85 -10.72 -0.94
C ALA A 101 -17.63 -10.37 0.54
N ALA A 102 -18.10 -9.18 0.96
CA ALA A 102 -17.84 -8.60 2.28
C ALA A 102 -19.08 -8.56 3.21
N GLY A 103 -20.23 -9.03 2.71
CA GLY A 103 -21.50 -8.87 3.40
C GLY A 103 -22.09 -7.44 3.23
N PRO A 104 -23.38 -7.25 3.51
CA PRO A 104 -24.05 -5.97 3.28
C PRO A 104 -23.67 -4.87 4.30
N LEU A 105 -23.25 -5.22 5.51
CA LEU A 105 -22.92 -4.24 6.55
C LEU A 105 -21.70 -3.40 6.21
N ALA A 106 -20.70 -3.98 5.57
CA ALA A 106 -19.47 -3.25 5.24
C ALA A 106 -19.72 -2.08 4.26
N PRO A 107 -20.34 -2.27 3.07
CA PRO A 107 -20.63 -1.15 2.18
C PRO A 107 -21.65 -0.17 2.79
N LEU A 108 -22.64 -0.65 3.58
CA LEU A 108 -23.60 0.24 4.25
C LEU A 108 -22.92 1.15 5.29
N ALA A 109 -21.97 0.63 6.07
CA ALA A 109 -21.19 1.43 7.02
C ALA A 109 -20.40 2.54 6.32
N VAL A 110 -19.74 2.22 5.21
CA VAL A 110 -18.99 3.19 4.42
C VAL A 110 -19.92 4.23 3.79
N LEU A 111 -21.05 3.82 3.21
CA LEU A 111 -22.04 4.74 2.64
C LEU A 111 -22.62 5.67 3.71
N LEU A 112 -22.99 5.15 4.88
CA LEU A 112 -23.47 5.94 6.01
C LEU A 112 -22.45 7.01 6.41
N PHE A 113 -21.18 6.64 6.54
CA PHE A 113 -20.10 7.57 6.85
C PHE A 113 -19.94 8.65 5.77
N LEU A 114 -19.85 8.28 4.49
CA LEU A 114 -19.65 9.21 3.38
C LEU A 114 -20.83 10.19 3.24
N VAL A 115 -22.07 9.71 3.33
CA VAL A 115 -23.27 10.55 3.26
C VAL A 115 -23.32 11.50 4.44
N SER A 116 -23.01 11.03 5.65
CA SER A 116 -22.94 11.85 6.86
C SER A 116 -21.84 12.92 6.76
N ALA A 117 -20.63 12.54 6.36
CA ALA A 117 -19.52 13.48 6.16
C ALA A 117 -19.85 14.52 5.08
N CYS A 118 -20.44 14.11 3.96
CA CYS A 118 -20.88 15.02 2.90
C CYS A 118 -21.95 16.00 3.40
N ALA A 119 -22.95 15.53 4.14
CA ALA A 119 -23.99 16.37 4.73
C ALA A 119 -23.39 17.42 5.70
N LEU A 120 -22.50 16.98 6.59
CA LEU A 120 -21.82 17.84 7.55
C LEU A 120 -20.96 18.90 6.85
N GLY A 121 -20.10 18.48 5.91
CA GLY A 121 -19.23 19.40 5.18
C GLY A 121 -20.01 20.39 4.30
N SER A 122 -21.08 19.95 3.65
CA SER A 122 -21.95 20.81 2.84
C SER A 122 -22.60 21.92 3.68
N ARG A 123 -23.03 21.62 4.89
CA ARG A 123 -23.58 22.63 5.83
C ARG A 123 -22.53 23.67 6.24
N LEU A 124 -21.29 23.24 6.46
CA LEU A 124 -20.18 24.14 6.80
C LEU A 124 -19.81 25.07 5.63
N LEU A 125 -19.83 24.54 4.40
CA LEU A 125 -19.58 25.34 3.19
C LEU A 125 -20.74 26.28 2.83
N GLY A 126 -21.96 26.01 3.35
CA GLY A 126 -23.17 26.77 3.04
C GLY A 126 -23.91 26.25 1.81
N ARG A 127 -25.18 26.58 1.67
CA ARG A 127 -26.22 26.02 0.79
C ARG A 127 -25.91 25.90 -0.71
N ALA A 128 -24.72 26.21 -1.18
CA ALA A 128 -24.30 26.01 -2.55
C ALA A 128 -22.84 25.53 -2.64
N PRO A 129 -22.45 24.37 -2.14
CA PRO A 129 -21.40 23.66 -2.80
C PRO A 129 -21.96 23.30 -4.18
N ASP A 130 -21.14 23.49 -5.20
CA ASP A 130 -21.32 22.94 -6.50
C ASP A 130 -21.80 21.47 -6.36
N ASP A 131 -23.01 21.15 -6.79
CA ASP A 131 -23.58 19.79 -6.73
C ASP A 131 -22.82 18.81 -7.65
N SER A 132 -21.74 19.27 -8.26
CA SER A 132 -20.79 18.45 -9.00
C SER A 132 -20.09 17.43 -8.10
N LEU A 133 -19.68 16.32 -8.69
CA LEU A 133 -18.93 15.27 -7.99
C LEU A 133 -17.68 15.80 -7.24
N PRO A 134 -16.83 16.68 -7.83
CA PRO A 134 -15.72 17.31 -7.10
C PRO A 134 -16.14 18.19 -5.93
N GLY A 135 -17.28 18.90 -6.04
CA GLY A 135 -17.81 19.71 -4.95
C GLY A 135 -18.30 18.85 -3.77
N GLN A 136 -19.00 17.75 -4.07
CA GLN A 136 -19.40 16.76 -3.05
C GLN A 136 -18.19 16.07 -2.41
N ALA A 137 -17.15 15.76 -3.18
CA ALA A 137 -15.90 15.21 -2.66
C ALA A 137 -15.20 16.16 -1.68
N LEU A 138 -15.13 17.46 -2.00
CA LEU A 138 -14.61 18.48 -1.09
C LEU A 138 -15.44 18.54 0.21
N ALA A 139 -16.76 18.51 0.11
CA ALA A 139 -17.65 18.51 1.28
C ALA A 139 -17.44 17.25 2.13
N THR A 140 -17.31 16.08 1.50
CA THR A 140 -17.04 14.81 2.18
C THR A 140 -15.73 14.87 2.96
N MET A 141 -14.66 15.38 2.35
CA MET A 141 -13.36 15.49 3.03
C MET A 141 -13.39 16.51 4.18
N LEU A 142 -14.11 17.61 4.03
CA LEU A 142 -14.30 18.56 5.12
C LEU A 142 -15.07 17.93 6.31
N GLY A 143 -16.15 17.20 6.04
CA GLY A 143 -16.87 16.48 7.07
C GLY A 143 -16.04 15.38 7.73
N SER A 144 -15.23 14.66 6.95
CA SER A 144 -14.28 13.67 7.47
C SER A 144 -13.26 14.31 8.42
N ALA A 145 -12.69 15.46 8.07
CA ALA A 145 -11.78 16.21 8.94
C ALA A 145 -12.47 16.66 10.25
N VAL A 146 -13.76 17.00 10.18
CA VAL A 146 -14.53 17.33 11.38
C VAL A 146 -14.75 16.10 12.26
N TYR A 147 -14.96 14.90 11.72
CA TYR A 147 -15.06 13.66 12.50
C TYR A 147 -13.72 13.24 13.14
N ILE A 148 -12.58 13.50 12.50
CA ILE A 148 -11.26 13.23 13.06
C ILE A 148 -11.06 13.95 14.40
N PHE A 149 -11.51 15.22 14.53
CA PHE A 149 -11.29 16.03 15.71
C PHE A 149 -11.91 15.43 16.99
N PRO A 150 -13.22 15.15 17.10
CA PRO A 150 -13.79 14.55 18.30
C PRO A 150 -13.25 13.14 18.55
N MET A 151 -12.93 12.39 17.50
CA MET A 151 -12.36 11.04 17.63
C MET A 151 -11.03 11.02 18.38
N THR A 152 -10.21 12.07 18.23
CA THR A 152 -8.95 12.22 18.98
C THR A 152 -9.16 12.14 20.49
N PHE A 153 -10.34 12.54 20.99
CA PHE A 153 -10.70 12.47 22.41
C PHE A 153 -11.56 11.25 22.73
N LEU A 154 -12.61 11.00 21.94
CA LEU A 154 -13.57 9.92 22.17
C LEU A 154 -12.93 8.53 22.12
N ALA A 155 -11.88 8.35 21.32
CA ALA A 155 -11.14 7.10 21.29
C ALA A 155 -10.55 6.69 22.66
N ARG A 156 -10.31 7.63 23.55
CA ARG A 156 -9.75 7.39 24.89
C ARG A 156 -10.81 7.18 25.97
N LEU A 157 -12.08 7.35 25.62
CA LEU A 157 -13.22 7.17 26.51
C LEU A 157 -13.93 5.84 26.19
N PRO A 158 -14.56 5.16 27.15
CA PRO A 158 -15.26 3.91 26.92
C PRO A 158 -16.66 4.13 26.30
N VAL A 159 -16.70 4.84 25.18
CA VAL A 159 -17.95 5.26 24.49
C VAL A 159 -18.05 4.77 23.04
N ASN A 160 -17.07 4.01 22.57
CA ASN A 160 -16.96 3.61 21.18
C ASN A 160 -17.74 2.33 20.89
N TYR A 161 -19.06 2.46 20.90
CA TYR A 161 -20.01 1.39 20.57
C TYR A 161 -20.59 1.59 19.17
N PRO A 162 -20.95 0.52 18.44
CA PRO A 162 -21.56 0.63 17.10
C PRO A 162 -22.79 1.54 17.07
N LEU A 163 -23.68 1.43 18.07
CA LEU A 163 -24.90 2.24 18.16
C LEU A 163 -24.59 3.73 18.33
N VAL A 164 -23.58 4.08 19.14
CA VAL A 164 -23.17 5.49 19.34
C VAL A 164 -22.74 6.10 18.01
N TRP A 165 -21.91 5.38 17.25
CA TRP A 165 -21.45 5.86 15.94
C TRP A 165 -22.57 5.89 14.91
N ALA A 166 -23.48 4.91 14.89
CA ALA A 166 -24.66 4.96 14.02
C ALA A 166 -25.51 6.22 14.28
N VAL A 167 -25.75 6.57 15.55
CA VAL A 167 -26.50 7.76 15.94
C VAL A 167 -25.74 9.05 15.57
N LEU A 168 -24.44 9.14 15.90
CA LEU A 168 -23.63 10.32 15.57
C LEU A 168 -23.57 10.58 14.07
N LEU A 169 -23.47 9.55 13.25
CA LEU A 169 -23.48 9.64 11.79
C LEU A 169 -24.87 9.99 11.25
N ALA A 170 -25.95 9.57 11.90
CA ALA A 170 -27.31 9.90 11.47
C ALA A 170 -27.66 11.38 11.69
N ILE A 171 -27.09 12.04 12.71
CA ILE A 171 -27.42 13.43 13.06
C ILE A 171 -27.26 14.42 11.88
N PRO A 172 -26.11 14.50 11.16
CA PRO A 172 -25.99 15.42 10.02
C PRO A 172 -26.95 15.07 8.89
N ILE A 173 -27.23 13.78 8.65
CA ILE A 173 -28.14 13.29 7.62
C ILE A 173 -29.58 13.78 7.91
N VAL A 174 -30.06 13.54 9.14
CA VAL A 174 -31.41 13.94 9.55
C VAL A 174 -31.57 15.48 9.51
N ARG A 175 -30.53 16.21 9.98
CA ARG A 175 -30.56 17.69 9.98
C ARG A 175 -30.48 18.30 8.58
N ASP A 176 -30.04 17.56 7.57
CA ASP A 176 -29.94 18.01 6.18
C ASP A 176 -30.63 17.05 5.21
N MET A 177 -31.71 16.39 5.64
CA MET A 177 -32.40 15.35 4.87
C MET A 177 -32.79 15.82 3.47
N ALA A 178 -33.30 17.05 3.34
CA ALA A 178 -33.65 17.61 2.02
C ALA A 178 -32.41 17.76 1.13
N GLY A 179 -31.32 18.29 1.67
CA GLY A 179 -30.04 18.39 0.95
C GLY A 179 -29.44 17.03 0.58
N VAL A 180 -29.53 16.04 1.47
CA VAL A 180 -29.11 14.67 1.19
C VAL A 180 -29.92 14.07 0.05
N ARG A 181 -31.25 14.18 0.08
CA ARG A 181 -32.12 13.70 -1.01
C ARG A 181 -31.82 14.37 -2.33
N SER A 182 -31.62 15.70 -2.32
CA SER A 182 -31.27 16.46 -3.54
C SER A 182 -29.93 15.97 -4.14
N ARG A 183 -28.88 15.82 -3.31
CA ARG A 183 -27.57 15.35 -3.75
C ARG A 183 -27.61 13.91 -4.26
N LEU A 184 -28.32 13.02 -3.59
CA LEU A 184 -28.49 11.64 -4.06
C LEU A 184 -29.24 11.59 -5.40
N ALA A 185 -30.30 12.41 -5.55
CA ALA A 185 -31.02 12.52 -6.80
C ALA A 185 -30.12 13.10 -7.90
N ALA A 186 -29.34 14.16 -7.63
CA ALA A 186 -28.38 14.74 -8.57
C ALA A 186 -27.27 13.73 -8.96
N CYS A 187 -26.80 12.92 -8.02
CA CYS A 187 -25.84 11.84 -8.29
C CYS A 187 -26.45 10.76 -9.19
N ALA A 188 -27.67 10.31 -8.87
CA ALA A 188 -28.40 9.34 -9.69
C ALA A 188 -28.67 9.86 -11.09
N ASP A 189 -29.09 11.11 -11.22
CA ASP A 189 -29.31 11.78 -12.51
C ASP A 189 -28.01 11.94 -13.29
N SER A 190 -26.91 12.30 -12.61
CA SER A 190 -25.59 12.39 -13.23
C SER A 190 -25.14 11.03 -13.78
N LEU A 191 -25.38 9.94 -13.03
CA LEU A 191 -25.04 8.58 -13.49
C LEU A 191 -25.91 8.13 -14.67
N ARG A 192 -27.20 8.51 -14.70
CA ARG A 192 -28.11 8.20 -15.82
C ARG A 192 -27.81 9.01 -17.06
N ARG A 193 -27.22 10.20 -16.93
CA ARG A 193 -26.92 11.14 -18.02
C ARG A 193 -25.46 11.16 -18.43
N VAL A 194 -24.66 10.15 -18.05
CA VAL A 194 -23.25 10.04 -18.49
C VAL A 194 -23.25 9.70 -19.98
N GLU A 195 -23.45 10.73 -20.83
CA GLU A 195 -23.27 10.56 -22.28
C GLU A 195 -21.76 10.50 -22.59
N LEU A 196 -21.28 9.33 -22.94
CA LEU A 196 -19.93 9.13 -23.51
C LEU A 196 -20.03 9.30 -25.04
N ARG A 197 -19.90 10.56 -25.48
CA ARG A 197 -20.19 10.95 -26.87
C ARG A 197 -19.13 10.52 -27.87
N SER A 198 -17.86 10.58 -27.48
CA SER A 198 -16.71 10.23 -28.31
C SER A 198 -16.06 8.92 -27.91
N TRP A 199 -15.41 8.27 -28.89
CA TRP A 199 -14.60 7.07 -28.59
C TRP A 199 -13.46 7.35 -27.60
N GLY A 200 -12.90 8.58 -27.63
CA GLY A 200 -11.89 9.00 -26.64
C GLY A 200 -12.45 9.07 -25.23
N GLU A 201 -13.71 9.55 -25.05
CA GLU A 201 -14.38 9.52 -23.73
C GLU A 201 -14.65 8.09 -23.27
N ARG A 202 -15.14 7.24 -24.18
CA ARG A 202 -15.42 5.83 -23.88
C ARG A 202 -14.15 5.10 -23.46
N ALA A 203 -13.05 5.24 -24.21
CA ALA A 203 -11.77 4.60 -23.91
C ALA A 203 -11.18 5.10 -22.58
N ALA A 204 -11.19 6.41 -22.32
CA ALA A 204 -10.66 6.97 -21.08
C ALA A 204 -11.52 6.56 -19.86
N ALA A 205 -12.85 6.54 -20.00
CA ALA A 205 -13.75 6.05 -18.95
C ALA A 205 -13.58 4.54 -18.71
N ALA A 206 -13.43 3.75 -19.78
CA ALA A 206 -13.16 2.31 -19.67
C ALA A 206 -11.85 2.04 -18.94
N LEU A 207 -10.76 2.74 -19.29
CA LEU A 207 -9.47 2.61 -18.59
C LEU A 207 -9.59 2.98 -17.11
N LEU A 208 -10.27 4.07 -16.78
CA LEU A 208 -10.46 4.48 -15.39
C LEU A 208 -11.26 3.44 -14.60
N ILE A 209 -12.37 2.93 -15.14
CA ILE A 209 -13.20 1.91 -14.47
C ILE A 209 -12.46 0.57 -14.39
N PHE A 210 -11.69 0.21 -15.43
CA PHE A 210 -10.85 -0.97 -15.42
C PHE A 210 -9.87 -0.98 -14.23
N VAL A 211 -9.10 0.10 -14.07
CA VAL A 211 -8.10 0.16 -13.01
C VAL A 211 -8.72 0.33 -11.61
N LEU A 212 -9.81 1.10 -11.49
CA LEU A 212 -10.55 1.19 -10.23
C LEU A 212 -11.17 -0.16 -9.83
N GLY A 213 -11.58 -0.97 -10.81
CA GLY A 213 -12.02 -2.34 -10.59
C GLY A 213 -10.91 -3.25 -10.06
N MET A 214 -9.67 -3.09 -10.54
CA MET A 214 -8.50 -3.80 -9.98
C MET A 214 -8.26 -3.43 -8.51
N HIS A 215 -8.26 -2.14 -8.18
CA HIS A 215 -8.12 -1.68 -6.79
C HIS A 215 -9.26 -2.17 -5.89
N TRP A 216 -10.48 -2.17 -6.40
CA TRP A 216 -11.65 -2.69 -5.70
C TRP A 216 -11.51 -4.19 -5.38
N LEU A 217 -11.10 -5.03 -6.35
CA LEU A 217 -10.89 -6.46 -6.14
C LEU A 217 -9.80 -6.75 -5.08
N VAL A 218 -8.73 -5.94 -5.07
CA VAL A 218 -7.69 -6.04 -4.01
C VAL A 218 -8.24 -5.62 -2.65
N ALA A 219 -9.06 -4.56 -2.58
CA ALA A 219 -9.66 -4.08 -1.34
C ALA A 219 -10.67 -5.08 -0.73
N LEU A 220 -11.23 -5.99 -1.54
CA LEU A 220 -12.13 -7.04 -1.07
C LEU A 220 -11.42 -8.24 -0.41
N LYS A 221 -10.11 -8.38 -0.60
CA LYS A 221 -9.34 -9.44 0.09
C LYS A 221 -9.20 -9.09 1.57
N PRO A 222 -9.09 -10.08 2.48
CA PRO A 222 -8.64 -9.83 3.85
C PRO A 222 -7.28 -9.13 3.88
N GLU A 223 -7.02 -8.37 4.94
CA GLU A 223 -5.74 -7.69 5.13
C GLU A 223 -4.61 -8.68 5.40
N VAL A 224 -3.44 -8.42 4.81
CA VAL A 224 -2.24 -9.23 5.01
C VAL A 224 -0.96 -8.37 5.11
N GLY A 225 -1.09 -7.05 4.99
CA GLY A 225 0.03 -6.12 5.08
C GLY A 225 0.51 -5.93 6.51
N ALA A 226 1.82 -6.01 6.75
CA ALA A 226 2.42 -5.91 8.07
C ALA A 226 2.08 -4.59 8.78
N ASP A 227 2.29 -3.42 8.12
CA ASP A 227 1.96 -2.11 8.69
C ASP A 227 0.47 -2.02 9.10
N ALA A 228 -0.42 -2.59 8.28
CA ALA A 228 -1.84 -2.59 8.57
C ALA A 228 -2.15 -3.46 9.80
N LEU A 229 -1.64 -4.69 9.86
CA LEU A 229 -1.89 -5.63 10.95
C LEU A 229 -1.24 -5.19 12.28
N ALA A 230 -0.11 -4.48 12.20
CA ALA A 230 0.58 -3.93 13.37
C ALA A 230 0.00 -2.58 13.86
N MET A 231 -0.57 -1.75 12.96
CA MET A 231 -0.97 -0.38 13.29
C MET A 231 -2.40 -0.05 12.82
N HIS A 232 -2.61 0.09 11.50
CA HIS A 232 -3.79 0.75 10.94
C HIS A 232 -5.08 -0.08 11.07
N LEU A 233 -4.99 -1.41 11.19
CA LEU A 233 -6.10 -2.29 11.54
C LEU A 233 -6.12 -2.60 13.04
N ALA A 234 -4.92 -2.63 13.69
CA ALA A 234 -4.82 -2.89 15.12
C ALA A 234 -5.54 -1.82 15.96
N ILE A 235 -5.44 -0.53 15.59
CA ILE A 235 -6.11 0.57 16.28
C ILE A 235 -7.65 0.43 16.22
N PRO A 236 -8.29 0.28 15.05
CA PRO A 236 -9.73 0.01 14.95
C PRO A 236 -10.18 -1.25 15.69
N ALA A 237 -9.42 -2.34 15.60
CA ALA A 237 -9.74 -3.60 16.25
C ALA A 237 -9.66 -3.49 17.78
N ASN A 238 -8.60 -2.86 18.31
CA ASN A 238 -8.44 -2.58 19.74
C ASN A 238 -9.60 -1.71 20.27
N LEU A 239 -9.94 -0.64 19.54
CA LEU A 239 -11.04 0.24 19.90
C LEU A 239 -12.40 -0.50 19.91
N ALA A 240 -12.63 -1.38 18.96
CA ALA A 240 -13.85 -2.17 18.90
C ALA A 240 -13.95 -3.21 20.02
N ALA A 241 -12.83 -3.84 20.38
CA ALA A 241 -12.78 -4.85 21.43
C ALA A 241 -12.95 -4.25 22.84
N HIS A 242 -12.38 -3.07 23.10
CA HIS A 242 -12.34 -2.48 24.46
C HIS A 242 -13.22 -1.22 24.61
N HIS A 243 -13.89 -0.77 23.55
CA HIS A 243 -14.65 0.48 23.47
C HIS A 243 -13.85 1.75 23.79
N ARG A 244 -12.56 1.60 23.98
CA ARG A 244 -11.54 2.64 24.16
C ARG A 244 -10.19 2.13 23.70
N MET A 245 -9.30 3.02 23.28
CA MET A 245 -7.94 2.67 22.96
C MET A 245 -7.14 2.33 24.23
N THR A 246 -6.56 1.14 24.27
CA THR A 246 -5.79 0.63 25.43
C THR A 246 -4.28 0.63 25.21
N PHE A 247 -3.80 0.98 24.01
CA PHE A 247 -2.38 1.01 23.71
C PHE A 247 -1.64 2.08 24.51
N GLU A 248 -0.52 1.67 25.13
CA GLU A 248 0.36 2.55 25.91
C GLU A 248 1.73 2.74 25.23
N PRO A 249 2.30 3.96 25.23
CA PRO A 249 3.56 4.25 24.54
C PRO A 249 4.76 3.46 25.06
N SER A 250 4.71 2.98 26.32
CA SER A 250 5.76 2.15 26.93
C SER A 250 5.94 0.81 26.22
N ARG A 251 4.89 0.29 25.59
CA ARG A 251 4.94 -0.97 24.84
C ARG A 251 4.76 -0.76 23.34
N PHE A 252 3.78 0.03 22.93
CA PHE A 252 3.43 0.24 21.53
C PHE A 252 3.84 1.65 21.09
N ILE A 253 4.93 1.73 20.33
CA ILE A 253 5.54 3.03 19.96
C ILE A 253 4.61 3.94 19.15
N TRP A 254 3.56 3.38 18.53
CA TRP A 254 2.59 4.14 17.74
C TRP A 254 1.38 4.65 18.54
N ALA A 255 1.31 4.38 19.86
CA ALA A 255 0.14 4.68 20.70
C ALA A 255 -0.29 6.15 20.72
N VAL A 256 0.59 7.08 20.37
CA VAL A 256 0.34 8.54 20.43
C VAL A 256 0.67 9.26 19.12
N MET A 257 0.96 8.54 18.03
CA MET A 257 1.21 9.17 16.76
C MET A 257 -0.07 9.81 16.16
N PRO A 258 0.04 10.66 15.13
CA PRO A 258 -1.11 11.14 14.38
C PRO A 258 -1.91 9.99 13.75
N MET A 259 -3.20 9.89 14.07
CA MET A 259 -4.09 8.76 13.73
C MET A 259 -5.35 9.20 12.96
N GLY A 260 -5.33 10.33 12.25
CA GLY A 260 -6.55 10.88 11.63
C GLY A 260 -7.24 9.92 10.67
N ALA A 261 -6.50 9.16 9.86
CA ALA A 261 -7.08 8.14 9.00
C ALA A 261 -7.58 6.94 9.81
N ASP A 262 -6.81 6.52 10.83
CA ASP A 262 -7.19 5.39 11.69
C ASP A 262 -8.50 5.69 12.45
N TRP A 263 -8.78 6.97 12.77
CA TRP A 263 -10.05 7.39 13.34
C TRP A 263 -11.22 7.21 12.36
N ILE A 264 -11.03 7.52 11.08
CA ILE A 264 -12.04 7.25 10.04
C ILE A 264 -12.27 5.75 9.93
N TYR A 265 -11.19 4.96 9.86
CA TYR A 265 -11.26 3.49 9.81
C TYR A 265 -11.94 2.91 11.05
N SER A 266 -11.65 3.46 12.23
CA SER A 266 -12.28 3.03 13.49
C SER A 266 -13.79 3.25 13.50
N ILE A 267 -14.27 4.38 13.00
CA ILE A 267 -15.70 4.68 12.91
C ILE A 267 -16.42 3.64 12.04
N VAL A 268 -15.91 3.37 10.85
CA VAL A 268 -16.57 2.42 9.93
C VAL A 268 -16.35 0.96 10.36
N TYR A 269 -15.22 0.66 11.02
CA TYR A 269 -14.94 -0.66 11.58
C TYR A 269 -15.95 -1.06 12.67
N GLN A 270 -16.34 -0.12 13.54
CA GLN A 270 -17.39 -0.35 14.55
C GLN A 270 -18.71 -0.86 13.94
N LEU A 271 -19.01 -0.44 12.69
CA LEU A 271 -20.27 -0.73 12.02
C LEU A 271 -20.20 -1.93 11.06
N GLY A 272 -19.05 -2.17 10.44
CA GLY A 272 -18.92 -3.15 9.37
C GLY A 272 -17.60 -3.94 9.36
N GLY A 273 -16.80 -3.86 10.44
CA GLY A 273 -15.57 -4.63 10.63
C GLY A 273 -14.43 -4.26 9.67
N GLU A 274 -13.47 -5.16 9.54
CA GLU A 274 -12.28 -5.01 8.70
C GLU A 274 -12.62 -4.63 7.26
N ALA A 275 -13.59 -5.31 6.66
CA ALA A 275 -13.99 -5.06 5.27
C ALA A 275 -14.49 -3.61 5.08
N ALA A 276 -15.19 -3.03 6.07
CA ALA A 276 -15.62 -1.64 6.02
C ALA A 276 -14.43 -0.67 6.07
N ALA A 277 -13.42 -0.94 6.89
CA ALA A 277 -12.21 -0.10 6.96
C ALA A 277 -11.44 -0.12 5.62
N ARG A 278 -11.26 -1.29 5.01
CA ARG A 278 -10.61 -1.44 3.69
C ARG A 278 -11.39 -0.75 2.58
N LEU A 279 -12.72 -0.91 2.56
CA LEU A 279 -13.60 -0.22 1.61
C LEU A 279 -13.60 1.30 1.83
N ALA A 280 -13.45 1.79 3.07
CA ALA A 280 -13.31 3.22 3.34
C ALA A 280 -12.00 3.76 2.75
N ASN A 281 -10.88 3.04 2.86
CA ASN A 281 -9.63 3.41 2.19
C ASN A 281 -9.81 3.49 0.66
N PHE A 282 -10.48 2.51 0.05
CA PHE A 282 -10.83 2.54 -1.37
C PHE A 282 -11.75 3.72 -1.72
N ALA A 283 -12.75 4.05 -0.88
CA ALA A 283 -13.62 5.20 -1.08
C ALA A 283 -12.86 6.54 -1.02
N MET A 284 -11.79 6.63 -0.21
CA MET A 284 -10.90 7.80 -0.20
C MET A 284 -10.14 7.93 -1.53
N LEU A 285 -9.70 6.83 -2.14
CA LEU A 285 -9.14 6.86 -3.49
C LEU A 285 -10.18 7.38 -4.51
N LEU A 286 -11.43 6.90 -4.47
CA LEU A 286 -12.48 7.39 -5.36
C LEU A 286 -12.72 8.90 -5.18
N THR A 287 -12.72 9.37 -3.95
CA THR A 287 -12.86 10.80 -3.61
C THR A 287 -11.70 11.62 -4.15
N LEU A 288 -10.47 11.13 -4.01
CA LEU A 288 -9.25 11.74 -4.52
C LEU A 288 -9.26 11.83 -6.06
N VAL A 289 -9.62 10.74 -6.75
CA VAL A 289 -9.74 10.67 -8.21
C VAL A 289 -10.81 11.64 -8.72
N ALA A 290 -11.95 11.75 -8.04
CA ALA A 290 -13.01 12.70 -8.39
C ALA A 290 -12.54 14.15 -8.29
N MET A 291 -11.81 14.51 -7.21
CA MET A 291 -11.23 15.85 -7.06
C MET A 291 -10.14 16.12 -8.10
N LEU A 292 -9.27 15.16 -8.39
CA LEU A 292 -8.23 15.28 -9.41
C LEU A 292 -8.85 15.48 -10.82
N TYR A 293 -9.88 14.70 -11.15
CA TYR A 293 -10.66 14.91 -12.36
C TYR A 293 -11.22 16.32 -12.42
N GLY A 294 -11.86 16.81 -11.36
CA GLY A 294 -12.40 18.17 -11.28
C GLY A 294 -11.33 19.24 -11.44
N ALA A 295 -10.14 19.05 -10.86
CA ALA A 295 -9.00 19.93 -11.02
C ALA A 295 -8.53 19.96 -12.49
N ALA A 296 -8.37 18.78 -13.13
CA ALA A 296 -7.94 18.67 -14.53
C ALA A 296 -8.95 19.28 -15.51
N ARG A 297 -10.25 19.24 -15.21
CA ARG A 297 -11.33 19.85 -16.01
C ARG A 297 -11.22 21.37 -16.16
N ARG A 298 -10.39 22.03 -15.35
CA ARG A 298 -10.12 23.46 -15.48
C ARG A 298 -9.41 23.82 -16.80
N TRP A 299 -8.66 22.87 -17.35
CA TRP A 299 -7.85 23.08 -18.56
C TRP A 299 -8.16 22.09 -19.69
N LEU A 300 -8.72 20.94 -19.34
CA LEU A 300 -8.86 19.82 -20.27
C LEU A 300 -10.33 19.56 -20.64
N ALA A 301 -10.54 19.13 -21.87
CA ALA A 301 -11.76 18.47 -22.30
C ALA A 301 -11.96 17.16 -21.51
N ARG A 302 -13.20 16.69 -21.45
CA ARG A 302 -13.60 15.53 -20.64
C ARG A 302 -12.73 14.28 -20.87
N PRO A 303 -12.44 13.85 -22.13
CA PRO A 303 -11.63 12.63 -22.34
C PRO A 303 -10.20 12.74 -21.78
N ALA A 304 -9.54 13.88 -21.98
CA ALA A 304 -8.18 14.11 -21.47
C ALA A 304 -8.16 14.22 -19.94
N ALA A 305 -9.19 14.82 -19.33
CA ALA A 305 -9.29 14.89 -17.87
C ALA A 305 -9.53 13.50 -17.24
N LEU A 306 -10.35 12.64 -17.87
CA LEU A 306 -10.53 11.24 -17.46
C LEU A 306 -9.23 10.45 -17.61
N LEU A 307 -8.49 10.67 -18.70
CA LEU A 307 -7.20 10.00 -18.93
C LEU A 307 -6.16 10.41 -17.89
N VAL A 308 -6.09 11.69 -17.50
CA VAL A 308 -5.18 12.18 -16.45
C VAL A 308 -5.55 11.56 -15.08
N ALA A 309 -6.84 11.46 -14.78
CA ALA A 309 -7.31 10.80 -13.57
C ALA A 309 -6.99 9.28 -13.59
N ALA A 310 -7.15 8.62 -14.74
CA ALA A 310 -6.78 7.23 -14.93
C ALA A 310 -5.26 7.02 -14.80
N LEU A 311 -4.44 7.92 -15.37
CA LEU A 311 -2.98 7.86 -15.24
C LEU A 311 -2.54 7.85 -13.78
N PHE A 312 -3.11 8.70 -12.93
CA PHE A 312 -2.84 8.67 -11.49
C PHE A 312 -3.29 7.33 -10.88
N ALA A 313 -4.52 6.89 -11.16
CA ALA A 313 -5.05 5.64 -10.61
C ALA A 313 -4.27 4.38 -11.06
N THR A 314 -3.63 4.39 -12.24
CA THR A 314 -2.81 3.27 -12.73
C THR A 314 -1.46 3.16 -12.01
N THR A 315 -1.00 4.17 -11.28
CA THR A 315 0.30 4.16 -10.59
C THR A 315 0.40 2.96 -9.63
N PRO A 316 1.44 2.10 -9.73
CA PRO A 316 1.57 0.93 -8.84
C PRO A 316 1.57 1.29 -7.35
N LEU A 317 2.17 2.42 -6.97
CA LEU A 317 2.14 2.91 -5.59
C LEU A 317 0.69 3.20 -5.10
N VAL A 318 -0.25 3.57 -5.99
CA VAL A 318 -1.68 3.70 -5.63
C VAL A 318 -2.27 2.33 -5.28
N GLN A 319 -1.84 1.26 -5.97
CA GLN A 319 -2.22 -0.11 -5.64
C GLN A 319 -1.74 -0.51 -4.24
N LEU A 320 -0.49 -0.19 -3.89
CA LEU A 320 0.06 -0.46 -2.57
C LEU A 320 -0.80 0.18 -1.47
N VAL A 321 -0.98 1.50 -1.54
CA VAL A 321 -1.67 2.24 -0.46
C VAL A 321 -3.18 2.01 -0.41
N THR A 322 -3.78 1.48 -1.48
CA THR A 322 -5.22 1.15 -1.53
C THR A 322 -5.46 -0.31 -1.19
N GLY A 323 -4.55 -1.17 -1.62
CA GLY A 323 -4.65 -2.62 -1.44
C GLY A 323 -4.32 -3.11 -0.03
N SER A 324 -3.67 -2.31 0.79
CA SER A 324 -3.50 -2.49 2.22
C SER A 324 -4.08 -1.29 2.96
N LEU A 325 -4.36 -1.43 4.25
CA LEU A 325 -4.97 -0.38 5.05
C LEU A 325 -3.91 0.66 5.47
N PHE A 326 -3.53 1.50 4.51
CA PHE A 326 -2.62 2.64 4.72
C PHE A 326 -3.38 3.96 4.90
N VAL A 327 -2.69 5.00 5.37
CA VAL A 327 -3.27 6.32 5.67
C VAL A 327 -3.12 7.33 4.52
N GLU A 328 -2.34 7.00 3.51
CA GLU A 328 -1.90 7.92 2.45
C GLU A 328 -3.04 8.39 1.54
N ASN A 329 -4.06 7.55 1.25
CA ASN A 329 -5.23 7.99 0.47
C ASN A 329 -6.03 9.06 1.21
N VAL A 330 -6.23 8.89 2.51
CA VAL A 330 -6.92 9.90 3.35
C VAL A 330 -6.12 11.19 3.39
N LEU A 331 -4.81 11.09 3.62
CA LEU A 331 -3.91 12.25 3.64
C LEU A 331 -3.94 13.01 2.31
N ALA A 332 -3.77 12.32 1.19
CA ALA A 332 -3.78 12.92 -0.14
C ALA A 332 -5.12 13.60 -0.45
N ALA A 333 -6.24 12.97 -0.07
CA ALA A 333 -7.56 13.53 -0.25
C ALA A 333 -7.80 14.78 0.62
N LEU A 334 -7.36 14.79 1.88
CA LEU A 334 -7.42 15.97 2.76
C LEU A 334 -6.59 17.13 2.21
N VAL A 335 -5.38 16.86 1.73
CA VAL A 335 -4.47 17.88 1.17
C VAL A 335 -5.01 18.45 -0.14
N LEU A 336 -5.53 17.60 -1.03
CA LEU A 336 -6.14 18.09 -2.28
C LEU A 336 -7.43 18.87 -2.00
N ALA A 337 -8.24 18.46 -1.02
CA ALA A 337 -9.42 19.20 -0.57
C ALA A 337 -9.04 20.56 0.05
N MET A 338 -7.97 20.62 0.84
CA MET A 338 -7.42 21.87 1.38
C MET A 338 -7.06 22.83 0.24
N LEU A 339 -6.36 22.34 -0.77
CA LEU A 339 -5.97 23.16 -1.92
C LEU A 339 -7.19 23.60 -2.74
N ALA A 340 -8.17 22.70 -2.95
CA ALA A 340 -9.44 23.04 -3.61
C ALA A 340 -10.19 24.14 -2.83
N ALA A 341 -10.21 24.08 -1.49
CA ALA A 341 -10.80 25.13 -0.67
C ALA A 341 -10.07 26.48 -0.83
N ILE A 342 -8.73 26.48 -0.90
CA ILE A 342 -7.94 27.71 -1.17
C ILE A 342 -8.28 28.28 -2.55
N TRP A 343 -8.45 27.45 -3.59
CA TRP A 343 -8.87 27.92 -4.91
C TRP A 343 -10.26 28.50 -4.90
N ARG A 344 -11.21 27.84 -4.21
CA ARG A 344 -12.60 28.37 -4.06
C ARG A 344 -12.64 29.67 -3.26
N LEU A 345 -11.75 29.85 -2.27
CA LEU A 345 -11.56 31.14 -1.60
C LEU A 345 -11.15 32.21 -2.61
N GLY A 346 -10.17 31.90 -3.47
CA GLY A 346 -9.69 32.83 -4.52
C GLY A 346 -10.72 33.15 -5.60
N GLU A 347 -11.65 32.25 -5.88
CA GLU A 347 -12.74 32.44 -6.86
C GLU A 347 -13.91 33.22 -6.29
N THR A 348 -14.24 33.02 -5.01
CA THR A 348 -15.51 33.50 -4.43
C THR A 348 -15.35 34.55 -3.36
N GLY A 349 -14.18 34.73 -2.75
CA GLY A 349 -13.97 35.56 -1.57
C GLY A 349 -14.70 35.10 -0.30
N ASN A 350 -15.35 33.92 -0.32
CA ASN A 350 -16.19 33.46 0.78
C ASN A 350 -15.30 32.86 1.90
N ARG A 351 -15.38 33.49 3.10
CA ARG A 351 -14.63 33.10 4.30
C ARG A 351 -14.80 31.63 4.73
N ARG A 352 -15.92 30.98 4.36
CA ARG A 352 -16.16 29.58 4.70
C ARG A 352 -15.11 28.65 4.09
N TYR A 353 -14.58 28.98 2.90
CA TYR A 353 -13.50 28.23 2.29
C TYR A 353 -12.16 28.44 2.99
N LEU A 354 -11.90 29.59 3.61
CA LEU A 354 -10.73 29.79 4.46
C LEU A 354 -10.82 28.91 5.72
N PHE A 355 -11.98 28.84 6.35
CA PHE A 355 -12.22 27.97 7.50
C PHE A 355 -12.12 26.48 7.12
N ALA A 356 -12.68 26.11 5.97
CA ALA A 356 -12.57 24.76 5.43
C ALA A 356 -11.09 24.38 5.18
N ALA A 357 -10.31 25.26 4.57
CA ALA A 357 -8.88 25.01 4.34
C ALA A 357 -8.12 24.82 5.67
N ALA A 358 -8.44 25.62 6.70
CA ALA A 358 -7.84 25.48 8.03
C ALA A 358 -8.18 24.13 8.71
N ILE A 359 -9.46 23.71 8.67
CA ILE A 359 -9.92 22.44 9.23
C ILE A 359 -9.28 21.25 8.48
N LEU A 360 -9.24 21.31 7.16
CA LEU A 360 -8.64 20.27 6.32
C LEU A 360 -7.13 20.15 6.54
N ALA A 361 -6.43 21.30 6.71
CA ALA A 361 -5.02 21.33 7.06
C ALA A 361 -4.76 20.69 8.43
N GLY A 362 -5.60 21.01 9.43
CA GLY A 362 -5.53 20.37 10.75
C GLY A 362 -5.78 18.87 10.70
N GLY A 363 -6.79 18.42 9.93
CA GLY A 363 -7.07 17.01 9.70
C GLY A 363 -5.90 16.28 9.04
N ALA A 364 -5.22 16.91 8.06
CA ALA A 364 -4.03 16.37 7.43
C ALA A 364 -2.86 16.20 8.43
N LEU A 365 -2.59 17.23 9.25
CA LEU A 365 -1.56 17.16 10.30
C LEU A 365 -1.89 16.11 11.37
N THR A 366 -3.15 15.91 11.70
CA THR A 366 -3.60 14.85 12.63
C THR A 366 -3.53 13.46 12.00
N THR A 367 -3.45 13.35 10.66
CA THR A 367 -3.35 12.06 9.96
C THR A 367 -1.92 11.55 9.89
N LYS A 368 -0.93 12.42 9.62
CA LYS A 368 0.48 12.01 9.49
C LYS A 368 1.41 13.22 9.66
N VAL A 369 2.53 13.05 10.36
CA VAL A 369 3.57 14.10 10.50
C VAL A 369 4.06 14.57 9.12
N GLY A 370 4.16 13.67 8.14
CA GLY A 370 4.53 14.00 6.76
C GLY A 370 3.60 14.98 6.03
N ALA A 371 2.46 15.35 6.61
CA ALA A 371 1.62 16.46 6.12
C ALA A 371 2.25 17.84 6.31
N LEU A 372 3.21 17.99 7.22
CA LEU A 372 3.76 19.29 7.60
C LEU A 372 4.32 20.08 6.40
N PRO A 373 5.18 19.54 5.53
CA PRO A 373 5.66 20.27 4.36
C PRO A 373 4.52 20.72 3.43
N LEU A 374 3.50 19.89 3.22
CA LEU A 374 2.35 20.19 2.38
C LEU A 374 1.52 21.36 2.93
N VAL A 375 1.26 21.36 4.24
CA VAL A 375 0.49 22.41 4.92
C VAL A 375 1.28 23.72 4.98
N VAL A 376 2.56 23.67 5.36
CA VAL A 376 3.41 24.88 5.46
C VAL A 376 3.53 25.57 4.10
N LEU A 377 3.76 24.83 3.01
CA LEU A 377 3.82 25.39 1.66
C LEU A 377 2.46 25.90 1.14
N ALA A 378 1.33 25.47 1.72
CA ALA A 378 0.01 25.99 1.36
C ALA A 378 -0.33 27.33 2.04
N ILE A 379 0.28 27.65 3.19
CA ILE A 379 0.00 28.88 3.96
C ILE A 379 0.15 30.14 3.12
N PRO A 380 1.25 30.38 2.36
CA PRO A 380 1.42 31.59 1.54
C PRO A 380 0.28 31.77 0.52
N PHE A 381 -0.20 30.69 -0.08
CA PHE A 381 -1.29 30.73 -1.05
C PHE A 381 -2.62 31.08 -0.38
N ALA A 382 -2.93 30.47 0.77
CA ALA A 382 -4.11 30.81 1.56
C ALA A 382 -4.09 32.27 2.03
N ALA A 383 -2.93 32.76 2.51
CA ALA A 383 -2.73 34.13 2.92
C ALA A 383 -2.86 35.12 1.75
N ALA A 384 -2.31 34.78 0.57
CA ALA A 384 -2.42 35.61 -0.63
C ALA A 384 -3.88 35.76 -1.11
N GLU A 385 -4.66 34.66 -1.07
CA GLU A 385 -6.09 34.73 -1.43
C GLU A 385 -6.90 35.45 -0.35
N ALA A 386 -6.62 35.25 0.92
CA ALA A 386 -7.26 36.00 2.01
C ALA A 386 -6.96 37.51 1.90
N ARG A 387 -5.72 37.91 1.59
CA ARG A 387 -5.34 39.30 1.35
C ARG A 387 -6.04 39.91 0.15
N ARG A 388 -6.15 39.15 -0.97
CA ARG A 388 -6.84 39.59 -2.19
C ARG A 388 -8.30 39.93 -1.94
N HIS A 389 -8.97 39.12 -1.12
CA HIS A 389 -10.37 39.25 -0.79
C HIS A 389 -10.60 39.89 0.58
N TRP A 390 -9.59 40.67 1.12
CA TRP A 390 -9.58 41.15 2.47
C TRP A 390 -10.89 41.86 2.90
N ARG A 391 -11.41 42.77 2.05
CA ARG A 391 -12.65 43.51 2.31
C ARG A 391 -13.91 42.64 2.19
N GLN A 392 -13.86 41.56 1.46
CA GLN A 392 -15.00 40.65 1.19
C GLN A 392 -15.12 39.54 2.26
N LEU A 393 -14.01 39.19 2.92
CA LEU A 393 -14.01 38.13 3.92
C LEU A 393 -14.95 38.43 5.10
N SER A 394 -15.01 39.66 5.55
CA SER A 394 -15.84 40.07 6.68
C SER A 394 -15.66 41.58 6.93
N PRO A 395 -16.60 42.25 7.64
CA PRO A 395 -16.34 43.57 8.19
C PRO A 395 -15.11 43.64 9.11
N ARG A 396 -14.65 42.50 9.63
CA ARG A 396 -13.47 42.34 10.49
C ARG A 396 -12.56 41.22 9.99
N PRO A 397 -11.83 41.44 8.88
CA PRO A 397 -11.05 40.35 8.19
C PRO A 397 -9.93 39.81 9.07
N ALA A 398 -9.25 40.59 9.89
CA ALA A 398 -8.27 40.12 10.84
C ALA A 398 -8.85 39.08 11.82
N ARG A 399 -10.05 39.33 12.36
CA ARG A 399 -10.76 38.37 13.20
C ARG A 399 -11.05 37.04 12.43
N THR A 400 -11.41 37.14 11.17
CA THR A 400 -11.65 35.95 10.31
C THR A 400 -10.39 35.12 10.14
N CYS A 401 -9.22 35.78 9.93
CA CYS A 401 -7.94 35.08 9.85
C CYS A 401 -7.54 34.45 11.21
N VAL A 402 -7.75 35.14 12.31
CA VAL A 402 -7.51 34.58 13.66
C VAL A 402 -8.39 33.36 13.90
N VAL A 403 -9.69 33.42 13.55
CA VAL A 403 -10.60 32.25 13.68
C VAL A 403 -10.09 31.08 12.81
N ALA A 404 -9.61 31.32 11.60
CA ALA A 404 -9.03 30.27 10.75
C ALA A 404 -7.79 29.63 11.41
N LEU A 405 -6.89 30.43 11.98
CA LEU A 405 -5.72 29.92 12.70
C LEU A 405 -6.12 29.14 13.96
N LEU A 406 -7.14 29.59 14.69
CA LEU A 406 -7.66 28.87 15.85
C LEU A 406 -8.31 27.54 15.44
N LEU A 407 -9.01 27.47 14.31
CA LEU A 407 -9.55 26.23 13.76
C LEU A 407 -8.45 25.26 13.36
N LEU A 408 -7.39 25.74 12.69
CA LEU A 408 -6.21 24.94 12.39
C LEU A 408 -5.57 24.40 13.67
N ALA A 409 -5.31 25.27 14.64
CA ALA A 409 -4.71 24.87 15.91
C ALA A 409 -5.60 23.89 16.68
N ALA A 410 -6.90 24.14 16.78
CA ALA A 410 -7.85 23.29 17.49
C ALA A 410 -7.93 21.89 16.87
N THR A 411 -7.83 21.76 15.53
CA THR A 411 -7.91 20.47 14.86
C THR A 411 -6.57 19.72 14.85
N ALA A 412 -5.43 20.40 14.81
CA ALA A 412 -4.10 19.78 14.75
C ALA A 412 -3.47 19.54 16.14
N ALA A 413 -3.49 20.55 17.02
CA ALA A 413 -2.72 20.54 18.26
C ALA A 413 -3.06 19.40 19.25
N PRO A 414 -4.32 18.96 19.41
CA PRO A 414 -4.65 17.93 20.41
C PRO A 414 -3.81 16.66 20.29
N THR A 415 -3.57 16.16 19.08
CA THR A 415 -2.75 14.96 18.85
C THR A 415 -1.34 15.12 19.40
N TYR A 416 -0.68 16.24 19.10
CA TYR A 416 0.70 16.53 19.52
C TYR A 416 0.80 16.87 21.01
N VAL A 417 -0.23 17.52 21.57
CA VAL A 417 -0.32 17.79 23.02
C VAL A 417 -0.45 16.50 23.81
N ILE A 418 -1.30 15.57 23.37
CA ILE A 418 -1.45 14.26 24.00
C ILE A 418 -0.15 13.45 23.90
N ALA A 419 0.53 13.47 22.75
CA ALA A 419 1.83 12.82 22.59
C ALA A 419 2.85 13.40 23.60
N TYR A 420 2.96 14.72 23.69
CA TYR A 420 3.85 15.38 24.65
C TYR A 420 3.51 15.06 26.11
N GLN A 421 2.22 15.10 26.48
CA GLN A 421 1.79 14.77 27.86
C GLN A 421 2.12 13.34 28.26
N LYS A 422 2.01 12.38 27.30
CA LYS A 422 2.27 10.97 27.60
C LYS A 422 3.76 10.57 27.50
N THR A 423 4.53 11.25 26.64
CA THR A 423 5.89 10.79 26.29
C THR A 423 6.98 11.86 26.42
N HIS A 424 6.63 13.10 26.77
CA HIS A 424 7.50 14.28 26.74
C HIS A 424 8.04 14.63 25.35
N ASN A 425 7.55 13.93 24.30
CA ASN A 425 7.93 14.12 22.92
C ASN A 425 6.66 14.33 22.05
N PRO A 426 6.44 15.53 21.49
CA PRO A 426 5.23 15.81 20.71
C PRO A 426 5.20 15.05 19.36
N LEU A 427 6.35 14.51 18.91
CA LEU A 427 6.51 13.78 17.67
C LEU A 427 6.91 12.31 17.89
N PHE A 428 6.69 11.80 19.10
CA PHE A 428 7.03 10.43 19.46
C PHE A 428 6.51 9.42 18.43
N PRO A 429 7.33 8.42 18.02
CA PRO A 429 8.67 8.07 18.51
C PRO A 429 9.84 8.80 17.81
N PHE A 430 9.55 9.71 16.87
CA PHE A 430 10.57 10.41 16.09
C PHE A 430 11.24 11.55 16.87
N LEU A 431 12.42 11.98 16.43
CA LEU A 431 13.20 13.07 17.02
C LEU A 431 13.48 12.88 18.52
N ASN A 432 13.70 11.65 18.98
CA ASN A 432 13.93 11.33 20.39
C ASN A 432 15.18 12.00 20.94
N ARG A 433 16.23 12.21 20.14
CA ARG A 433 17.43 12.98 20.57
C ARG A 433 17.12 14.43 20.89
N LYS A 434 16.11 15.01 20.23
CA LYS A 434 15.71 16.42 20.42
C LYS A 434 14.68 16.57 21.54
N PHE A 435 13.76 15.63 21.64
CA PHE A 435 12.71 15.55 22.65
C PHE A 435 12.78 14.18 23.33
N PRO A 436 13.68 14.02 24.33
CA PRO A 436 13.89 12.73 24.98
C PRO A 436 12.63 12.21 25.67
N SER A 437 12.25 10.98 25.34
CA SER A 437 11.12 10.28 25.95
C SER A 437 11.64 9.30 27.01
N PRO A 438 10.91 9.08 28.13
CA PRO A 438 11.27 8.08 29.13
C PRO A 438 11.15 6.63 28.61
N PHE A 439 10.56 6.43 27.43
CA PHE A 439 10.30 5.11 26.83
C PHE A 439 11.34 4.66 25.83
N LEU A 440 12.28 5.53 25.43
CA LEU A 440 13.36 5.20 24.50
C LEU A 440 14.68 5.71 25.07
N ASP A 441 15.80 5.00 24.84
CA ASP A 441 17.12 5.51 25.17
C ASP A 441 17.36 6.84 24.45
N HIS A 442 18.01 7.78 25.13
CA HIS A 442 18.32 9.12 24.58
C HIS A 442 19.11 9.08 23.29
N LYS A 443 19.89 8.03 23.05
CA LYS A 443 20.69 7.84 21.84
C LYS A 443 19.92 7.19 20.69
N GLU A 444 18.79 6.57 20.97
CA GLU A 444 18.00 5.87 19.97
C GLU A 444 17.12 6.86 19.19
N GLU A 445 17.11 6.68 17.91
CA GLU A 445 16.25 7.41 16.98
C GLU A 445 15.64 6.40 16.01
N ILE A 446 14.32 6.29 16.05
CA ILE A 446 13.61 5.40 15.14
C ILE A 446 13.61 6.07 13.76
N ALA A 447 14.30 5.45 12.82
CA ALA A 447 14.41 5.87 11.44
C ALA A 447 13.94 4.75 10.51
N THR A 448 13.37 5.12 9.37
CA THR A 448 12.83 4.17 8.39
C THR A 448 13.89 3.47 7.54
N GLY A 449 15.16 3.83 7.68
CA GLY A 449 16.28 3.20 6.94
C GLY A 449 16.51 3.74 5.52
N TYR A 450 15.65 4.63 5.01
CA TYR A 450 15.80 5.21 3.67
C TYR A 450 16.48 6.59 3.73
N HIS A 451 17.79 6.64 3.45
CA HIS A 451 18.60 7.87 3.50
C HIS A 451 19.38 8.10 2.21
N ASN A 452 18.69 8.04 1.07
CA ASN A 452 19.31 8.29 -0.23
C ASN A 452 19.50 9.79 -0.47
N PRO A 453 20.63 10.23 -1.04
CA PRO A 453 20.86 11.63 -1.35
C PRO A 453 19.92 12.11 -2.47
N VAL A 454 19.29 13.28 -2.27
CA VAL A 454 18.42 13.89 -3.29
C VAL A 454 19.26 14.69 -4.28
N ASN A 455 19.26 14.27 -5.54
CA ASN A 455 20.02 14.88 -6.64
C ASN A 455 19.24 14.77 -7.97
N LEU A 456 19.82 15.18 -9.09
CA LEU A 456 19.18 15.14 -10.41
C LEU A 456 18.80 13.73 -10.90
N ARG A 457 19.45 12.69 -10.35
CA ARG A 457 19.15 11.29 -10.70
C ARG A 457 18.02 10.71 -9.86
N THR A 458 17.63 11.36 -8.76
CA THR A 458 16.63 10.83 -7.81
C THR A 458 15.35 10.40 -8.50
N LEU A 459 14.82 11.21 -9.42
CA LEU A 459 13.57 10.88 -10.12
C LEU A 459 13.71 9.65 -11.02
N TYR A 460 14.87 9.49 -11.68
CA TYR A 460 15.20 8.30 -12.44
C TYR A 460 15.37 7.07 -11.53
N ASP A 461 16.12 7.23 -10.43
CA ASP A 461 16.39 6.13 -9.49
C ASP A 461 15.11 5.67 -8.78
N ILE A 462 14.21 6.58 -8.37
CA ILE A 462 12.90 6.21 -7.80
C ILE A 462 12.05 5.42 -8.82
N THR A 463 12.12 5.77 -10.10
CA THR A 463 11.34 5.08 -11.15
C THR A 463 11.89 3.69 -11.46
N PHE A 464 13.22 3.55 -11.66
CA PHE A 464 13.84 2.31 -12.15
C PHE A 464 14.57 1.49 -11.08
N HIS A 465 14.86 2.07 -9.92
CA HIS A 465 15.51 1.43 -8.77
C HIS A 465 14.70 1.68 -7.50
N THR A 466 13.39 1.45 -7.59
CA THR A 466 12.41 1.74 -6.54
C THR A 466 12.75 1.05 -5.21
N ARG A 467 13.36 -0.13 -5.24
CA ARG A 467 13.82 -0.88 -4.04
C ARG A 467 14.74 -0.08 -3.12
N LYS A 468 15.44 0.92 -3.63
CA LYS A 468 16.26 1.84 -2.82
C LYS A 468 15.44 2.83 -2.01
N TYR A 469 14.15 2.99 -2.34
CA TYR A 469 13.27 4.01 -1.81
C TYR A 469 11.95 3.44 -1.25
N LEU A 470 11.71 2.15 -1.39
CA LEU A 470 10.45 1.52 -0.98
C LEU A 470 10.64 0.00 -0.85
N GLU A 471 9.93 -0.61 0.08
CA GLU A 471 9.82 -2.07 0.25
C GLU A 471 8.93 -2.69 -0.83
N ALA A 472 9.29 -2.49 -2.09
CA ALA A 472 8.56 -2.96 -3.26
C ALA A 472 9.53 -3.30 -4.41
N SER A 473 9.05 -3.93 -5.47
CA SER A 473 9.88 -4.23 -6.64
C SER A 473 10.15 -2.97 -7.47
N ASP A 474 11.21 -3.00 -8.29
CA ASP A 474 11.51 -1.90 -9.18
C ASP A 474 10.36 -1.66 -10.17
N GLY A 475 10.10 -0.39 -10.54
CA GLY A 475 8.95 0.03 -11.35
C GLY A 475 7.66 0.28 -10.56
N SER A 476 7.63 0.11 -9.24
CA SER A 476 6.43 0.32 -8.42
C SER A 476 6.09 1.78 -8.15
N PHE A 477 6.97 2.73 -8.44
CA PHE A 477 6.68 4.15 -8.26
C PHE A 477 5.77 4.72 -9.36
N GLY A 478 5.84 4.17 -10.59
CA GLY A 478 5.12 4.64 -11.77
C GLY A 478 6.01 5.45 -12.73
N PHE A 479 5.81 5.24 -14.02
CA PHE A 479 6.70 5.74 -15.08
C PHE A 479 6.40 7.19 -15.50
N GLN A 480 5.20 7.67 -15.29
CA GLN A 480 4.77 9.02 -15.70
C GLN A 480 5.56 10.16 -15.05
N TYR A 481 6.12 9.97 -13.85
CA TYR A 481 6.71 11.08 -13.10
C TYR A 481 8.03 11.59 -13.67
N LEU A 482 8.74 10.79 -14.48
CA LEU A 482 9.88 11.25 -15.28
C LEU A 482 9.50 12.35 -16.27
N LEU A 483 8.25 12.34 -16.76
CA LEU A 483 7.72 13.38 -17.66
C LEU A 483 6.97 14.46 -16.87
N LEU A 484 6.12 14.06 -15.90
CA LEU A 484 5.23 14.98 -15.19
C LEU A 484 6.00 16.02 -14.37
N ALA A 485 7.02 15.64 -13.64
CA ALA A 485 7.72 16.56 -12.75
C ALA A 485 8.47 17.67 -13.53
N PRO A 486 9.28 17.35 -14.56
CA PRO A 486 9.92 18.39 -15.39
C PRO A 486 8.90 19.25 -16.17
N LEU A 487 7.83 18.66 -16.70
CA LEU A 487 6.78 19.40 -17.39
C LEU A 487 6.02 20.33 -16.45
N SER A 488 5.78 19.91 -15.22
CA SER A 488 5.14 20.72 -14.17
C SER A 488 6.01 21.92 -13.80
N LEU A 489 7.34 21.75 -13.69
CA LEU A 489 8.29 22.84 -13.47
C LEU A 489 8.33 23.80 -14.68
N ALA A 490 8.42 23.27 -15.89
CA ALA A 490 8.39 24.08 -17.10
C ALA A 490 7.08 24.87 -17.23
N GLY A 491 5.96 24.26 -16.83
CA GLY A 491 4.64 24.92 -16.81
C GLY A 491 4.62 26.20 -15.97
N LEU A 492 5.43 26.31 -14.93
CA LEU A 492 5.53 27.51 -14.09
C LEU A 492 6.03 28.74 -14.87
N LEU A 493 6.79 28.52 -15.94
CA LEU A 493 7.35 29.60 -16.76
C LEU A 493 6.31 30.27 -17.68
N ALA A 494 5.32 29.51 -18.13
CA ALA A 494 4.40 29.98 -19.18
C ALA A 494 2.92 30.00 -18.74
N ILE A 495 2.52 29.15 -17.77
CA ILE A 495 1.13 29.03 -17.36
C ILE A 495 0.87 29.95 -16.17
N ARG A 496 0.31 31.12 -16.47
CA ARG A 496 -0.05 32.12 -15.46
C ARG A 496 -1.39 31.77 -14.80
N GLY A 497 -1.39 30.74 -13.94
CA GLY A 497 -2.59 30.31 -13.22
C GLY A 497 -2.28 29.92 -11.77
N ARG A 498 -2.90 30.60 -10.79
CA ARG A 498 -2.72 30.31 -9.37
C ARG A 498 -2.97 28.85 -8.98
N PRO A 499 -4.01 28.17 -9.55
CA PRO A 499 -4.22 26.75 -9.25
C PRO A 499 -3.05 25.84 -9.67
N ALA A 500 -2.50 26.03 -10.87
CA ALA A 500 -1.36 25.26 -11.35
C ALA A 500 -0.08 25.58 -10.56
N LEU A 501 0.16 26.90 -10.30
CA LEU A 501 1.31 27.34 -9.51
C LEU A 501 1.29 26.76 -8.07
N SER A 502 0.17 26.90 -7.37
CA SER A 502 0.05 26.41 -6.00
C SER A 502 0.20 24.88 -5.94
N ALA A 503 -0.43 24.13 -6.87
CA ALA A 503 -0.29 22.69 -6.94
C ALA A 503 1.16 22.25 -7.22
N ALA A 504 1.88 22.94 -8.14
CA ALA A 504 3.28 22.65 -8.43
C ALA A 504 4.19 22.93 -7.24
N VAL A 505 4.08 24.12 -6.63
CA VAL A 505 4.95 24.53 -5.51
C VAL A 505 4.71 23.63 -4.30
N ILE A 506 3.45 23.37 -3.95
CA ILE A 506 3.11 22.51 -2.81
C ILE A 506 3.51 21.06 -3.10
N GLY A 507 3.13 20.51 -4.26
CA GLY A 507 3.39 19.12 -4.61
C GLY A 507 4.88 18.82 -4.76
N LEU A 508 5.57 19.52 -5.67
CA LEU A 508 7.01 19.26 -5.92
C LEU A 508 7.88 19.72 -4.76
N GLY A 509 7.54 20.87 -4.12
CA GLY A 509 8.27 21.36 -2.96
C GLY A 509 8.16 20.44 -1.76
N ALA A 510 6.96 19.95 -1.44
CA ALA A 510 6.78 18.99 -0.36
C ALA A 510 7.45 17.65 -0.66
N ALA A 511 7.36 17.14 -1.89
CA ALA A 511 8.08 15.93 -2.30
C ALA A 511 9.59 16.07 -2.08
N PHE A 512 10.18 17.20 -2.50
CA PHE A 512 11.59 17.49 -2.30
C PHE A 512 11.98 17.55 -0.81
N LEU A 513 11.20 18.28 0.02
CA LEU A 513 11.47 18.40 1.46
C LEU A 513 11.34 17.05 2.17
N THR A 514 10.34 16.26 1.81
CA THR A 514 10.12 14.92 2.38
C THR A 514 11.28 13.99 2.02
N LEU A 515 11.67 13.89 0.74
CA LEU A 515 12.79 13.05 0.30
C LEU A 515 14.12 13.45 0.92
N ARG A 516 14.30 14.73 1.26
CA ARG A 516 15.51 15.22 1.98
C ARG A 516 15.53 14.80 3.44
N SER A 517 14.37 14.64 4.05
CA SER A 517 14.23 14.19 5.45
C SER A 517 14.26 12.66 5.55
N ASP A 518 13.49 12.00 4.70
CA ASP A 518 13.36 10.57 4.59
C ASP A 518 13.07 10.22 3.13
N SER A 519 13.92 9.42 2.51
CA SER A 519 13.81 9.13 1.09
C SER A 519 12.84 7.98 0.77
N ASN A 520 11.91 7.63 1.68
CA ASN A 520 10.87 6.66 1.39
C ASN A 520 9.86 7.21 0.38
N ALA A 521 9.71 6.52 -0.78
CA ALA A 521 8.84 6.95 -1.87
C ALA A 521 7.35 6.97 -1.49
N ARG A 522 6.90 6.14 -0.53
CA ARG A 522 5.52 6.17 -0.02
C ARG A 522 5.20 7.49 0.67
N TYR A 523 6.16 8.12 1.31
CA TYR A 523 5.93 9.38 2.05
C TYR A 523 5.65 10.58 1.15
N ILE A 524 6.03 10.52 -0.12
CA ILE A 524 5.67 11.58 -1.09
C ILE A 524 4.34 11.32 -1.80
N TYR A 525 3.62 10.23 -1.47
CA TYR A 525 2.37 9.87 -2.13
C TYR A 525 1.35 11.01 -2.18
N ALA A 526 1.14 11.72 -1.06
CA ALA A 526 0.18 12.82 -0.99
C ALA A 526 0.53 14.03 -1.89
N ALA A 527 1.78 14.13 -2.34
CA ALA A 527 2.25 15.14 -3.28
C ALA A 527 1.99 14.76 -4.76
N LEU A 528 1.81 13.47 -5.07
CA LEU A 528 1.68 12.99 -6.46
C LEU A 528 0.43 13.51 -7.19
N PRO A 529 -0.79 13.53 -6.59
CA PRO A 529 -1.93 14.14 -7.25
C PRO A 529 -1.73 15.65 -7.49
N LEU A 530 -1.01 16.35 -6.59
CA LEU A 530 -0.71 17.77 -6.77
C LEU A 530 0.29 17.99 -7.91
N ALA A 531 1.29 17.12 -8.06
CA ALA A 531 2.23 17.17 -9.21
C ALA A 531 1.54 16.84 -10.54
N THR A 532 0.43 16.10 -10.53
CA THR A 532 -0.34 15.76 -11.73
C THR A 532 -1.18 16.95 -12.26
N ILE A 533 -1.57 17.89 -11.40
CA ILE A 533 -2.42 19.04 -11.77
C ILE A 533 -1.71 20.03 -12.73
N PRO A 534 -0.46 20.46 -12.49
CA PRO A 534 0.26 21.33 -13.43
C PRO A 534 0.49 20.65 -14.78
N PHE A 535 0.69 19.34 -14.82
CA PHE A 535 0.75 18.60 -16.09
C PHE A 535 -0.56 18.73 -16.88
N ALA A 536 -1.73 18.62 -16.20
CA ALA A 536 -3.00 18.87 -16.88
C ALA A 536 -3.09 20.28 -17.48
N ALA A 537 -2.52 21.28 -16.81
CA ALA A 537 -2.46 22.63 -17.33
C ALA A 537 -1.53 22.75 -18.56
N VAL A 538 -0.35 22.09 -18.53
CA VAL A 538 0.57 22.00 -19.69
C VAL A 538 -0.11 21.30 -20.86
N LEU A 539 -0.78 20.18 -20.63
CA LEU A 539 -1.53 19.45 -21.64
C LEU A 539 -2.65 20.31 -22.26
N GLY A 540 -3.38 21.09 -21.44
CA GLY A 540 -4.38 22.05 -21.90
C GLY A 540 -3.77 23.18 -22.73
N TRP A 541 -2.59 23.68 -22.35
CA TRP A 541 -1.86 24.67 -23.14
C TRP A 541 -1.46 24.12 -24.51
N THR A 542 -0.93 22.88 -24.58
CA THR A 542 -0.56 22.25 -25.86
C THR A 542 -1.78 22.01 -26.75
N ALA A 543 -2.94 21.70 -26.20
CA ALA A 543 -4.18 21.52 -26.96
C ALA A 543 -4.57 22.76 -27.75
N SER A 544 -4.27 23.97 -27.25
CA SER A 544 -4.56 25.26 -27.88
C SER A 544 -3.42 25.81 -28.76
N HIS A 545 -2.18 25.31 -28.59
CA HIS A 545 -1.02 25.92 -29.29
C HIS A 545 -0.30 24.95 -30.23
N SER A 546 -0.35 23.62 -30.03
CA SER A 546 0.35 22.65 -30.89
C SER A 546 -0.34 21.29 -30.88
N ARG A 547 -1.08 20.99 -31.95
CA ARG A 547 -1.75 19.67 -32.08
C ARG A 547 -0.77 18.50 -32.06
N ALA A 548 0.46 18.68 -32.57
CA ALA A 548 1.48 17.62 -32.56
C ALA A 548 1.95 17.31 -31.16
N LEU A 549 2.33 18.34 -30.36
CA LEU A 549 2.72 18.17 -28.97
C LEU A 549 1.59 17.59 -28.10
N TYR A 550 0.36 18.07 -28.30
CA TYR A 550 -0.80 17.52 -27.61
C TYR A 550 -0.97 16.02 -27.86
N ARG A 551 -0.91 15.59 -29.15
CA ARG A 551 -1.00 14.17 -29.52
C ARG A 551 0.16 13.36 -28.95
N ALA A 552 1.38 13.89 -28.97
CA ALA A 552 2.56 13.24 -28.38
C ALA A 552 2.39 13.04 -26.88
N LEU A 553 1.94 14.07 -26.13
CA LEU A 553 1.69 13.98 -24.70
C LEU A 553 0.57 13.01 -24.36
N ILE A 554 -0.52 12.99 -25.13
CA ILE A 554 -1.60 12.00 -24.97
C ILE A 554 -1.06 10.58 -25.20
N ALA A 555 -0.24 10.36 -26.24
CA ALA A 555 0.38 9.06 -26.52
C ALA A 555 1.30 8.63 -25.35
N CYS A 556 2.18 9.52 -24.87
CA CYS A 556 3.01 9.25 -23.69
C CYS A 556 2.16 8.90 -22.46
N THR A 557 1.06 9.63 -22.22
CA THR A 557 0.14 9.37 -21.11
C THR A 557 -0.47 7.97 -21.20
N VAL A 558 -0.92 7.56 -22.39
CA VAL A 558 -1.49 6.22 -22.64
C VAL A 558 -0.43 5.14 -22.44
N VAL A 559 0.79 5.34 -22.96
CA VAL A 559 1.90 4.39 -22.79
C VAL A 559 2.27 4.24 -21.32
N CYS A 560 2.46 5.36 -20.59
CA CYS A 560 2.74 5.31 -19.15
C CYS A 560 1.63 4.61 -18.37
N ALA A 561 0.34 4.87 -18.69
CA ALA A 561 -0.78 4.18 -18.05
C ALA A 561 -0.76 2.67 -18.34
N GLY A 562 -0.43 2.25 -19.56
CA GLY A 562 -0.27 0.84 -19.93
C GLY A 562 0.89 0.17 -19.18
N LEU A 563 2.06 0.84 -19.10
CA LEU A 563 3.21 0.36 -18.32
C LEU A 563 2.85 0.25 -16.83
N ASN A 564 2.20 1.25 -16.27
CA ASN A 564 1.76 1.21 -14.88
C ASN A 564 0.83 0.03 -14.59
N VAL A 565 -0.15 -0.24 -15.47
CA VAL A 565 -1.04 -1.41 -15.33
C VAL A 565 -0.25 -2.70 -15.37
N TYR A 566 0.73 -2.83 -16.26
CA TYR A 566 1.62 -3.99 -16.31
C TYR A 566 2.45 -4.14 -15.03
N PHE A 567 2.93 -3.04 -14.44
CA PHE A 567 3.75 -3.05 -13.23
C PHE A 567 2.95 -2.96 -11.92
N LEU A 568 1.62 -3.02 -11.94
CA LEU A 568 0.81 -3.00 -10.69
C LEU A 568 1.26 -4.03 -9.64
N PRO A 569 1.62 -5.29 -10.01
CA PRO A 569 2.09 -6.27 -9.04
C PRO A 569 3.45 -5.95 -8.40
N ALA A 570 4.22 -5.03 -8.99
CA ALA A 570 5.48 -4.57 -8.41
C ALA A 570 5.30 -3.86 -7.07
N SER A 571 4.10 -3.37 -6.76
CA SER A 571 3.79 -2.58 -5.57
C SER A 571 3.90 -3.37 -4.25
N GLY A 572 3.77 -4.70 -4.27
CA GLY A 572 3.89 -5.54 -3.08
C GLY A 572 3.59 -7.00 -3.38
N TRP A 573 4.20 -7.93 -2.63
CA TRP A 573 4.04 -9.37 -2.82
C TRP A 573 2.57 -9.82 -2.72
N TYR A 574 1.77 -9.22 -1.84
CA TYR A 574 0.35 -9.52 -1.63
C TYR A 574 -0.57 -8.95 -2.73
N HIS A 575 -0.02 -8.25 -3.72
CA HIS A 575 -0.74 -7.74 -4.88
C HIS A 575 -0.43 -8.51 -6.17
N ARG A 576 0.55 -9.41 -6.19
CA ARG A 576 0.99 -10.13 -7.39
C ARG A 576 -0.12 -10.92 -8.08
N ASP A 577 -1.06 -11.43 -7.33
CA ASP A 577 -2.24 -12.14 -7.85
C ASP A 577 -3.49 -11.26 -8.01
N PHE A 578 -3.40 -9.98 -7.69
CA PHE A 578 -4.34 -8.86 -7.59
C PHE A 578 -5.77 -9.21 -7.13
N TYR A 579 -6.34 -10.36 -7.43
CA TYR A 579 -7.58 -10.84 -6.81
C TYR A 579 -7.46 -12.30 -6.36
N SER A 580 -8.21 -12.66 -5.32
CA SER A 580 -8.33 -14.06 -4.89
C SER A 580 -9.42 -14.76 -5.68
N PRO A 581 -9.21 -16.00 -6.17
CA PRO A 581 -10.27 -16.80 -6.79
C PRO A 581 -11.40 -17.14 -5.81
N TYR A 582 -11.14 -16.98 -4.53
CA TYR A 582 -12.11 -17.25 -3.47
C TYR A 582 -12.92 -16.03 -3.04
N THR A 583 -12.68 -14.82 -3.60
CA THR A 583 -13.32 -13.56 -3.16
C THR A 583 -14.83 -13.65 -3.06
N PHE A 584 -15.48 -14.36 -3.98
CA PHE A 584 -16.94 -14.55 -4.01
C PHE A 584 -17.40 -15.95 -3.55
N ALA A 585 -16.46 -16.78 -3.05
CA ALA A 585 -16.80 -18.12 -2.55
C ALA A 585 -17.22 -18.06 -1.07
N ARG A 586 -18.05 -19.04 -0.66
CA ARG A 586 -18.38 -19.22 0.76
C ARG A 586 -17.12 -19.51 1.55
N HIS A 587 -16.90 -18.79 2.66
CA HIS A 587 -15.65 -18.84 3.45
C HIS A 587 -14.40 -18.50 2.64
N GLY A 588 -14.53 -17.66 1.60
CA GLY A 588 -13.44 -17.35 0.69
C GLY A 588 -12.29 -16.57 1.37
N GLY A 589 -12.62 -15.75 2.38
CA GLY A 589 -11.63 -15.04 3.18
C GLY A 589 -10.70 -16.01 3.93
N ASP A 590 -11.22 -17.05 4.57
CA ASP A 590 -10.43 -18.04 5.30
C ASP A 590 -9.51 -18.82 4.36
N ARG A 591 -10.04 -19.26 3.21
CA ARG A 591 -9.23 -19.92 2.17
C ARG A 591 -8.11 -19.03 1.62
N TYR A 592 -8.35 -17.73 1.53
CA TYR A 592 -7.29 -16.80 1.14
C TYR A 592 -6.22 -16.70 2.23
N LEU A 593 -6.63 -16.58 3.51
CA LEU A 593 -5.73 -16.48 4.64
C LEU A 593 -4.90 -17.75 4.87
N GLU A 594 -5.42 -18.94 4.59
CA GLU A 594 -4.66 -20.21 4.65
C GLU A 594 -3.36 -20.16 3.83
N HIS A 595 -3.33 -19.39 2.74
CA HIS A 595 -2.18 -19.27 1.86
C HIS A 595 -1.39 -17.96 2.07
N ALA A 596 -2.08 -16.86 2.37
CA ALA A 596 -1.48 -15.53 2.38
C ALA A 596 -1.05 -15.05 3.78
N ALA A 597 -1.75 -15.48 4.83
CA ALA A 597 -1.50 -15.07 6.22
C ALA A 597 -2.07 -16.12 7.20
N PRO A 598 -1.54 -17.36 7.21
CA PRO A 598 -2.05 -18.46 8.05
C PRO A 598 -1.96 -18.14 9.55
N GLU A 599 -1.04 -17.28 9.98
CA GLU A 599 -0.92 -16.80 11.37
C GLU A 599 -2.23 -16.17 11.86
N ARG A 600 -2.99 -15.47 11.00
CA ARG A 600 -4.29 -14.91 11.35
C ARG A 600 -5.31 -15.98 11.76
N LEU A 601 -5.26 -17.16 11.16
CA LEU A 601 -6.11 -18.30 11.50
C LEU A 601 -5.65 -18.97 12.80
N VAL A 602 -4.35 -19.04 13.05
CA VAL A 602 -3.79 -19.53 14.32
C VAL A 602 -4.17 -18.59 15.47
N ILE A 603 -4.05 -17.25 15.29
CA ILE A 603 -4.53 -16.26 16.25
C ILE A 603 -6.04 -16.39 16.49
N ARG A 604 -6.84 -16.62 15.45
CA ARG A 604 -8.28 -16.87 15.62
C ARG A 604 -8.54 -18.11 16.46
N ARG A 605 -7.77 -19.18 16.25
CA ARG A 605 -7.87 -20.40 17.07
C ARG A 605 -7.48 -20.13 18.53
N TYR A 606 -6.39 -19.40 18.76
CA TYR A 606 -6.01 -18.92 20.09
C TYR A 606 -7.15 -18.14 20.77
N ASN A 607 -7.76 -17.18 20.09
CA ASN A 607 -8.88 -16.41 20.64
C ASN A 607 -10.11 -17.26 21.00
N GLN A 608 -10.36 -18.37 20.27
CA GLN A 608 -11.46 -19.30 20.56
C GLN A 608 -11.21 -20.13 21.80
N LEU A 609 -9.98 -20.54 22.01
CA LEU A 609 -9.60 -21.45 23.11
C LEU A 609 -9.17 -20.72 24.38
N HIS A 610 -8.51 -19.57 24.24
CA HIS A 610 -7.78 -18.90 25.31
C HIS A 610 -8.07 -17.39 25.38
N ALA A 611 -9.32 -16.98 25.13
CA ALA A 611 -9.73 -15.58 25.18
C ALA A 611 -9.36 -14.95 26.52
N GLY A 612 -8.55 -13.88 26.49
CA GLY A 612 -8.09 -13.15 27.69
C GLY A 612 -6.78 -13.64 28.28
N ALA A 613 -6.16 -14.71 27.77
CA ALA A 613 -4.79 -15.07 28.13
C ALA A 613 -3.78 -14.07 27.49
N THR A 614 -2.52 -14.13 27.94
CA THR A 614 -1.43 -13.31 27.38
C THR A 614 -0.64 -14.13 26.37
N VAL A 615 -0.41 -13.57 25.20
CA VAL A 615 0.32 -14.22 24.11
C VAL A 615 1.54 -13.41 23.65
N LEU A 616 2.62 -14.09 23.30
CA LEU A 616 3.76 -13.53 22.60
C LEU A 616 3.68 -13.91 21.11
N LEU A 617 3.71 -12.92 20.23
CA LEU A 617 3.98 -13.11 18.80
C LEU A 617 5.50 -13.09 18.59
N ALA A 618 6.09 -14.24 18.33
CA ALA A 618 7.55 -14.38 18.37
C ALA A 618 8.26 -13.80 17.13
N ALA A 619 7.59 -13.70 15.99
CA ALA A 619 8.16 -13.22 14.74
C ALA A 619 7.16 -12.49 13.83
N ASP A 620 5.95 -12.24 14.29
CA ASP A 620 4.88 -11.60 13.54
C ASP A 620 4.48 -10.25 14.13
N THR A 621 3.86 -9.42 13.28
CA THR A 621 3.40 -8.07 13.63
C THR A 621 1.88 -7.97 13.71
N ASN A 622 1.15 -9.11 13.71
CA ASN A 622 -0.31 -9.14 13.63
C ASN A 622 -0.97 -9.02 15.01
N ILE A 623 -0.90 -7.87 15.63
CA ILE A 623 -1.62 -7.60 16.88
C ILE A 623 -3.11 -7.29 16.67
N ALA A 624 -3.53 -6.98 15.44
CA ALA A 624 -4.91 -6.59 15.12
C ALA A 624 -5.93 -7.68 15.44
N ASP A 625 -5.59 -8.94 15.26
CA ASP A 625 -6.50 -10.06 15.49
C ASP A 625 -6.54 -10.56 16.94
N VAL A 626 -5.57 -10.17 17.78
CA VAL A 626 -5.46 -10.69 19.15
C VAL A 626 -6.49 -10.06 20.07
N ARG A 627 -7.24 -10.87 20.82
CA ARG A 627 -8.28 -10.43 21.78
C ARG A 627 -7.82 -10.41 23.24
N GLY A 628 -6.59 -10.81 23.52
CA GLY A 628 -5.98 -10.79 24.85
C GLY A 628 -4.88 -9.74 24.95
N GLU A 629 -4.10 -9.83 26.03
CA GLU A 629 -2.83 -9.12 26.15
C GLU A 629 -1.84 -9.70 25.13
N VAL A 630 -1.18 -8.82 24.38
CA VAL A 630 -0.22 -9.24 23.34
C VAL A 630 1.12 -8.56 23.55
N TYR A 631 2.16 -9.38 23.51
CA TYR A 631 3.55 -8.99 23.37
C TYR A 631 4.04 -9.37 21.99
N GLU A 632 4.89 -8.55 21.41
CA GLU A 632 5.36 -8.71 20.04
C GLU A 632 6.88 -8.53 19.98
N ASN A 633 7.59 -9.54 19.48
CA ASN A 633 9.02 -9.45 19.24
C ASN A 633 9.30 -8.70 17.93
N SER A 634 8.96 -7.42 17.92
CA SER A 634 9.15 -6.55 16.75
C SER A 634 9.42 -5.10 17.20
N TRP A 635 9.91 -4.30 16.26
CA TRP A 635 10.19 -2.89 16.48
C TRP A 635 8.94 -2.04 16.79
N HIS A 636 7.74 -2.54 16.52
CA HIS A 636 6.49 -1.89 16.92
C HIS A 636 6.28 -1.92 18.43
N GLN A 637 6.83 -2.93 19.11
CA GLN A 637 6.93 -3.02 20.55
C GLN A 637 8.43 -2.99 20.97
N TRP A 638 9.10 -1.88 20.68
CA TRP A 638 10.55 -1.70 20.81
C TRP A 638 11.14 -2.23 22.12
N ASN A 639 10.54 -1.85 23.25
CA ASN A 639 11.05 -2.26 24.57
C ASN A 639 10.93 -3.78 24.80
N VAL A 640 9.90 -4.42 24.22
CA VAL A 640 9.72 -5.87 24.28
C VAL A 640 10.81 -6.57 23.45
N ALA A 641 11.03 -6.12 22.22
CA ALA A 641 12.07 -6.68 21.36
C ALA A 641 13.48 -6.53 21.97
N ILE A 642 13.80 -5.37 22.54
CA ILE A 642 15.09 -5.12 23.20
C ILE A 642 15.24 -6.00 24.44
N ALA A 643 14.20 -6.14 25.28
CA ALA A 643 14.26 -7.02 26.44
C ALA A 643 14.51 -8.49 26.04
N ILE A 644 13.86 -8.98 25.00
CA ILE A 644 14.07 -10.32 24.45
C ILE A 644 15.50 -10.46 23.90
N GLN A 645 16.03 -9.45 23.21
CA GLN A 645 17.40 -9.46 22.68
C GLN A 645 18.47 -9.51 23.78
N HIS A 646 18.21 -8.90 24.94
CA HIS A 646 19.14 -8.88 26.06
C HIS A 646 19.04 -10.14 26.94
N ALA A 647 18.02 -10.96 26.78
CA ALA A 647 17.89 -12.23 27.50
C ALA A 647 18.75 -13.31 26.82
N THR A 648 20.00 -13.46 27.26
CA THR A 648 21.00 -14.38 26.67
C THR A 648 21.03 -15.76 27.33
N GLU A 649 20.22 -15.98 28.40
CA GLU A 649 20.16 -17.22 29.17
C GLU A 649 18.71 -17.67 29.40
N LEU A 650 18.46 -18.98 29.49
CA LEU A 650 17.13 -19.56 29.76
C LEU A 650 16.43 -18.94 30.97
N PRO A 651 17.08 -18.78 32.14
CA PRO A 651 16.43 -18.17 33.28
C PRO A 651 16.03 -16.71 33.07
N ALA A 652 16.81 -15.94 32.31
CA ALA A 652 16.51 -14.55 31.99
C ALA A 652 15.28 -14.47 31.06
N MET A 653 15.19 -15.34 30.04
CA MET A 653 14.03 -15.41 29.16
C MET A 653 12.78 -15.84 29.93
N GLN A 654 12.90 -16.87 30.80
CA GLN A 654 11.80 -17.32 31.64
C GLN A 654 11.30 -16.20 32.56
N SER A 655 12.22 -15.46 33.18
CA SER A 655 11.88 -14.30 34.02
C SER A 655 11.08 -13.23 33.27
N LEU A 656 11.41 -12.96 31.99
CA LEU A 656 10.62 -12.04 31.13
C LEU A 656 9.20 -12.57 30.89
N PHE A 657 9.07 -13.87 30.60
CA PHE A 657 7.74 -14.48 30.36
C PHE A 657 6.89 -14.46 31.61
N ASP A 658 7.48 -14.73 32.78
CA ASP A 658 6.82 -14.65 34.08
C ASP A 658 6.40 -13.22 34.43
N GLN A 659 7.31 -12.24 34.20
CA GLN A 659 7.03 -10.81 34.42
C GLN A 659 5.87 -10.33 33.56
N TRP A 660 5.84 -10.73 32.29
CA TRP A 660 4.79 -10.36 31.34
C TRP A 660 3.55 -11.26 31.43
N LYS A 661 3.61 -12.31 32.21
CA LYS A 661 2.56 -13.34 32.36
C LYS A 661 2.20 -13.97 31.03
N VAL A 662 3.17 -14.17 30.15
CA VAL A 662 2.97 -14.81 28.85
C VAL A 662 2.72 -16.30 29.07
N THR A 663 1.54 -16.76 28.66
CA THR A 663 1.13 -18.16 28.80
C THR A 663 1.08 -18.90 27.47
N TYR A 664 1.04 -18.17 26.35
CA TYR A 664 1.03 -18.74 25.01
C TYR A 664 2.01 -18.03 24.09
N VAL A 665 2.50 -18.75 23.09
CA VAL A 665 3.37 -18.21 22.04
C VAL A 665 2.82 -18.63 20.69
N ILE A 666 2.77 -17.68 19.75
CA ILE A 666 2.55 -17.93 18.32
C ILE A 666 3.86 -17.66 17.61
N ALA A 667 4.37 -18.68 16.92
CA ALA A 667 5.66 -18.62 16.23
C ALA A 667 5.60 -19.35 14.89
N PRO A 668 6.40 -18.95 13.88
CA PRO A 668 6.55 -19.77 12.68
C PRO A 668 7.21 -21.11 13.02
N VAL A 669 6.70 -22.20 12.45
CA VAL A 669 7.25 -23.56 12.57
C VAL A 669 8.71 -23.58 12.15
N ARG A 670 9.05 -22.80 11.13
CA ARG A 670 10.39 -22.62 10.66
C ARG A 670 11.06 -21.48 11.36
N ARG A 671 11.97 -21.90 12.15
CA ARG A 671 12.83 -21.07 12.96
C ARG A 671 14.19 -20.86 12.28
N ALA A 672 14.29 -21.16 10.98
CA ALA A 672 15.50 -20.98 10.20
C ALA A 672 15.64 -19.51 9.76
N GLY A 673 16.81 -18.94 9.98
CA GLY A 673 17.18 -17.60 9.52
C GLY A 673 16.81 -16.45 10.43
N ALA A 674 16.87 -15.24 9.90
CA ALA A 674 16.81 -13.97 10.62
C ALA A 674 15.43 -13.64 11.27
N MET A 675 14.41 -14.46 11.10
CA MET A 675 13.06 -14.16 11.60
C MET A 675 12.87 -14.32 13.10
N LEU A 676 13.64 -15.20 13.75
CA LEU A 676 13.67 -15.34 15.22
C LEU A 676 15.02 -14.88 15.75
N GLN A 677 15.10 -13.62 16.08
CA GLN A 677 16.22 -13.05 16.81
C GLN A 677 15.79 -12.73 18.26
N PRO A 678 16.59 -13.03 19.25
CA PRO A 678 17.87 -13.76 19.17
C PRO A 678 17.69 -15.27 18.97
N PRO A 679 18.73 -15.98 18.51
CA PRO A 679 18.69 -17.46 18.36
C PRO A 679 18.25 -18.19 19.63
N PHE A 680 18.49 -17.60 20.76
CA PHE A 680 18.15 -18.13 22.07
C PHE A 680 16.62 -18.17 22.36
N LEU A 681 15.84 -17.29 21.77
CA LEU A 681 14.37 -17.37 21.82
C LEU A 681 13.87 -18.70 21.25
N ARG A 682 14.53 -19.19 20.20
CA ARG A 682 14.24 -20.51 19.63
C ARG A 682 14.49 -21.63 20.63
N ASP A 683 15.67 -21.63 21.28
CA ASP A 683 16.02 -22.67 22.27
C ASP A 683 15.03 -22.67 23.44
N PHE A 684 14.57 -21.49 23.87
CA PHE A 684 13.51 -21.34 24.86
C PHE A 684 12.19 -21.97 24.37
N LEU A 685 11.76 -21.65 23.16
CA LEU A 685 10.51 -22.17 22.61
C LEU A 685 10.56 -23.71 22.47
N ASP A 686 11.70 -24.25 22.07
CA ASP A 686 11.89 -25.71 21.93
C ASP A 686 11.91 -26.43 23.28
N SER A 687 12.43 -25.77 24.33
CA SER A 687 12.63 -26.39 25.63
C SER A 687 11.49 -26.13 26.62
N CYS A 688 10.84 -24.97 26.56
CA CYS A 688 9.94 -24.44 27.57
C CYS A 688 8.50 -24.28 27.12
N THR A 689 8.13 -24.78 25.92
CA THR A 689 6.75 -24.72 25.42
C THR A 689 6.23 -26.09 24.99
N ALA A 690 4.91 -26.27 25.02
CA ALA A 690 4.21 -27.45 24.53
C ALA A 690 3.32 -27.04 23.34
N LEU A 691 3.46 -27.75 22.21
CA LEU A 691 2.64 -27.51 21.00
C LEU A 691 1.17 -27.85 21.28
N GLU A 692 0.26 -26.93 20.94
CA GLU A 692 -1.18 -27.14 21.05
C GLU A 692 -1.85 -27.21 19.67
N TYR A 693 -1.46 -26.31 18.75
CA TYR A 693 -2.09 -26.22 17.42
C TYR A 693 -1.09 -25.78 16.36
N ARG A 694 -1.23 -26.29 15.12
CA ARG A 694 -0.39 -25.92 13.99
C ARG A 694 -1.24 -25.73 12.72
N LEU A 695 -0.97 -24.68 11.97
CA LEU A 695 -1.60 -24.43 10.67
C LEU A 695 -0.67 -23.57 9.79
N GLY A 696 -0.52 -23.95 8.53
CA GLY A 696 0.13 -23.10 7.50
C GLY A 696 1.56 -22.65 7.83
N GLY A 697 2.33 -23.48 8.55
CA GLY A 697 3.68 -23.11 8.96
C GLY A 697 3.77 -22.29 10.25
N TYR A 698 2.67 -22.15 11.01
CA TYR A 698 2.62 -21.47 12.31
C TYR A 698 2.16 -22.40 13.43
N GLU A 699 2.72 -22.19 14.62
CA GLU A 699 2.43 -22.93 15.83
C GLU A 699 1.83 -22.04 16.91
N LEU A 700 0.82 -22.54 17.58
CA LEU A 700 0.37 -22.08 18.89
C LEU A 700 0.92 -23.05 19.95
N SER A 701 1.69 -22.54 20.89
CA SER A 701 2.29 -23.34 21.95
C SER A 701 2.00 -22.73 23.33
N GLN A 702 1.73 -23.59 24.32
CA GLN A 702 1.57 -23.20 25.71
C GLN A 702 2.95 -23.14 26.39
N VAL A 703 3.22 -22.10 27.15
CA VAL A 703 4.43 -22.00 27.98
C VAL A 703 4.33 -22.98 29.15
N THR A 704 5.31 -23.85 29.28
CA THR A 704 5.41 -24.80 30.41
C THR A 704 6.18 -24.19 31.57
N GLY A 705 5.74 -24.40 32.80
CA GLY A 705 6.42 -23.86 33.98
C GLY A 705 7.83 -24.44 34.24
N GLU A 706 8.17 -25.54 33.59
CA GLU A 706 9.47 -26.18 33.66
C GLU A 706 10.07 -26.32 32.26
N CYS A 707 11.28 -25.78 32.07
CA CYS A 707 12.05 -25.99 30.86
C CYS A 707 12.68 -27.40 30.92
N ARG A 708 12.22 -28.28 30.03
CA ARG A 708 12.81 -29.59 29.85
C ARG A 708 14.22 -29.41 29.29
N GLY A 709 15.25 -29.97 30.01
CA GLY A 709 16.61 -29.98 29.47
C GLY A 709 16.63 -30.53 28.03
N LYS A 710 17.57 -30.08 27.19
CA LYS A 710 17.70 -30.44 25.79
C LYS A 710 17.58 -31.95 25.50
N GLN A 711 16.37 -32.49 25.59
CA GLN A 711 16.01 -33.61 24.75
C GLN A 711 15.35 -33.01 23.53
N PRO A 712 15.88 -33.27 22.34
CA PRO A 712 15.11 -33.06 21.15
C PRO A 712 13.80 -33.79 21.39
N MET A 713 12.68 -33.06 21.53
CA MET A 713 11.37 -33.73 21.45
C MET A 713 11.43 -34.49 20.11
N PRO A 714 11.22 -35.82 20.12
CA PRO A 714 10.87 -36.47 18.90
C PRO A 714 9.60 -35.74 18.50
N VAL A 715 9.69 -34.86 17.50
CA VAL A 715 8.53 -34.49 16.70
C VAL A 715 7.94 -35.85 16.36
N PRO A 716 6.66 -36.15 16.70
CA PRO A 716 6.06 -37.35 16.16
C PRO A 716 6.20 -37.13 14.65
N MET A 717 7.19 -37.80 14.05
CA MET A 717 7.25 -37.90 12.61
C MET A 717 5.93 -38.55 12.27
N ALA A 718 5.01 -37.80 11.74
CA ALA A 718 3.90 -38.35 11.01
C ALA A 718 4.56 -39.13 9.88
N VAL A 719 4.86 -40.37 10.15
CA VAL A 719 5.28 -41.32 9.13
C VAL A 719 4.08 -41.38 8.20
N ASP A 720 4.25 -40.84 7.00
CA ASP A 720 3.20 -40.93 6.00
C ASP A 720 3.04 -42.40 5.67
N THR A 721 2.04 -43.03 6.26
CA THR A 721 1.76 -44.46 6.13
C THR A 721 0.91 -44.78 4.88
N ARG A 722 0.63 -43.78 4.04
CA ARG A 722 -0.12 -44.02 2.79
C ARG A 722 0.68 -44.96 1.89
N PRO A 723 0.03 -45.96 1.28
CA PRO A 723 0.70 -46.86 0.32
C PRO A 723 1.24 -46.01 -0.86
N MET A 724 2.54 -46.09 -1.10
CA MET A 724 3.17 -45.44 -2.23
C MET A 724 2.92 -46.29 -3.50
N ALA A 725 2.21 -45.73 -4.46
CA ALA A 725 2.10 -46.34 -5.80
C ALA A 725 3.30 -45.93 -6.65
N ALA A 726 3.98 -46.92 -7.25
CA ALA A 726 5.09 -46.61 -8.15
C ALA A 726 4.58 -45.90 -9.42
N VAL A 727 5.14 -44.74 -9.72
CA VAL A 727 4.80 -43.95 -10.91
C VAL A 727 5.63 -44.40 -12.12
N SER A 728 5.11 -44.20 -13.33
CA SER A 728 5.80 -44.54 -14.61
C SER A 728 6.77 -43.43 -15.04
N ALA A 729 7.44 -43.64 -16.18
CA ALA A 729 8.33 -42.62 -16.76
C ALA A 729 7.66 -41.23 -16.90
N GLY A 730 8.37 -40.19 -16.49
CA GLY A 730 7.85 -38.80 -16.47
C GLY A 730 8.68 -37.87 -15.58
N THR A 731 8.27 -36.60 -15.56
CA THR A 731 8.86 -35.59 -14.66
C THR A 731 7.81 -35.20 -13.60
N TYR A 732 8.19 -35.36 -12.37
CA TYR A 732 7.38 -35.15 -11.18
C TYR A 732 7.91 -33.95 -10.40
N ASP A 733 7.07 -32.97 -10.20
CA ASP A 733 7.33 -31.73 -9.47
C ASP A 733 7.40 -31.99 -7.96
N ASP A 734 8.07 -31.10 -7.20
CA ASP A 734 8.14 -31.20 -5.73
C ASP A 734 6.76 -31.14 -5.06
N PHE A 735 5.74 -30.56 -5.73
CA PHE A 735 4.33 -30.53 -5.29
C PHE A 735 3.50 -31.73 -5.76
N ASP A 736 4.10 -32.71 -6.45
CA ASP A 736 3.37 -33.86 -6.92
C ASP A 736 2.96 -34.77 -5.74
N PRO A 737 1.71 -35.26 -5.69
CA PRO A 737 1.22 -36.14 -4.62
C PRO A 737 1.99 -37.46 -4.48
N ALA A 738 2.75 -37.87 -5.50
CA ALA A 738 3.59 -39.07 -5.45
C ALA A 738 4.86 -38.87 -4.59
N LEU A 739 5.22 -37.65 -4.23
CA LEU A 739 6.33 -37.34 -3.31
C LEU A 739 5.82 -37.34 -1.87
N HIS A 740 6.37 -38.23 -1.05
CA HIS A 740 6.00 -38.39 0.35
C HIS A 740 7.09 -37.81 1.25
N PHE A 741 6.81 -36.66 1.86
CA PHE A 741 7.73 -35.96 2.74
C PHE A 741 7.56 -36.40 4.20
N ASP A 742 8.66 -36.79 4.85
CA ASP A 742 8.75 -37.10 6.27
C ASP A 742 9.50 -36.00 7.00
N GLY A 743 8.97 -35.46 8.10
CA GLY A 743 9.54 -34.35 8.85
C GLY A 743 9.06 -33.00 8.35
N ASP A 744 9.68 -31.91 8.82
CA ASP A 744 9.28 -30.54 8.54
C ASP A 744 9.91 -30.06 7.22
N TRP A 745 9.12 -29.98 6.16
CA TRP A 745 9.50 -29.43 4.87
C TRP A 745 8.70 -28.20 4.52
N GLU A 746 9.33 -27.22 3.88
CA GLU A 746 8.66 -26.04 3.34
C GLU A 746 8.44 -26.17 1.84
N GLN A 747 7.23 -25.92 1.44
CA GLN A 747 6.86 -25.83 0.05
C GLN A 747 6.71 -24.36 -0.35
N SER A 748 7.53 -23.90 -1.27
CA SER A 748 7.51 -22.51 -1.72
C SER A 748 7.32 -22.43 -3.23
N ARG A 749 6.54 -21.41 -3.65
CA ARG A 749 6.27 -21.10 -5.06
C ARG A 749 6.94 -19.81 -5.50
N SER A 750 7.95 -19.36 -4.77
CA SER A 750 8.60 -18.06 -5.01
C SER A 750 10.01 -18.16 -5.63
N PHE A 751 10.42 -19.34 -6.03
CA PHE A 751 11.76 -19.57 -6.59
C PHE A 751 11.72 -19.77 -8.11
N THR A 752 11.90 -18.69 -8.84
CA THR A 752 11.72 -18.61 -10.30
C THR A 752 12.73 -19.41 -11.12
N GLY A 753 13.86 -19.79 -10.54
CA GLY A 753 14.85 -20.67 -11.18
C GLY A 753 14.52 -22.15 -11.05
N ALA A 754 13.63 -22.54 -10.14
CA ALA A 754 13.24 -23.93 -9.90
C ALA A 754 12.26 -24.46 -10.96
N TYR A 755 12.14 -25.78 -11.10
CA TYR A 755 11.17 -26.40 -12.00
C TYR A 755 9.75 -26.00 -11.60
N ARG A 756 8.96 -25.52 -12.55
CA ARG A 756 7.63 -24.90 -12.33
C ARG A 756 7.59 -23.78 -11.28
N ASN A 757 8.73 -23.18 -10.98
CA ASN A 757 8.89 -22.12 -9.96
C ASN A 757 8.50 -22.58 -8.54
N THR A 758 8.59 -23.87 -8.25
CA THR A 758 8.31 -24.46 -6.95
C THR A 758 9.55 -25.16 -6.40
N ILE A 759 9.67 -25.20 -5.08
CA ILE A 759 10.73 -25.94 -4.41
C ILE A 759 10.28 -26.32 -3.00
N THR A 760 10.55 -27.57 -2.62
CA THR A 760 10.33 -28.03 -1.25
C THR A 760 11.68 -28.22 -0.59
N PHE A 761 11.93 -27.57 0.55
CA PHE A 761 13.24 -27.55 1.20
C PHE A 761 13.15 -27.64 2.73
N THR A 762 14.23 -28.08 3.38
CA THR A 762 14.38 -28.14 4.84
C THR A 762 15.85 -28.11 5.26
N ASP A 763 16.12 -27.69 6.49
CA ASP A 763 17.43 -27.79 7.14
C ASP A 763 17.45 -28.79 8.30
N ARG A 764 16.35 -29.54 8.50
CA ARG A 764 16.17 -30.46 9.63
C ARG A 764 16.93 -31.78 9.39
N PRO A 765 17.94 -32.11 10.21
CA PRO A 765 18.62 -33.39 10.09
C PRO A 765 17.65 -34.57 10.21
N GLY A 766 17.77 -35.54 9.31
CA GLY A 766 16.96 -36.73 9.27
C GLY A 766 15.59 -36.57 8.58
N ALA A 767 15.13 -35.35 8.28
CA ALA A 767 13.95 -35.16 7.43
C ALA A 767 14.23 -35.75 6.04
N GLY A 768 13.21 -36.37 5.43
CA GLY A 768 13.37 -37.08 4.18
C GLY A 768 12.20 -36.91 3.22
N VAL A 769 12.42 -37.24 1.96
CA VAL A 769 11.38 -37.44 0.95
C VAL A 769 11.52 -38.82 0.36
N ARG A 770 10.40 -39.53 0.18
CA ARG A 770 10.33 -40.82 -0.46
C ARG A 770 9.48 -40.75 -1.74
N PHE A 771 9.96 -41.41 -2.78
CA PHE A 771 9.31 -41.42 -4.08
C PHE A 771 9.41 -42.80 -4.72
N ALA A 772 8.28 -43.45 -4.94
CA ALA A 772 8.22 -44.78 -5.58
C ALA A 772 8.04 -44.64 -7.10
N PHE A 773 8.86 -45.32 -7.87
CA PHE A 773 8.86 -45.25 -9.33
C PHE A 773 9.06 -46.63 -9.99
N ASN A 774 8.62 -46.76 -11.23
CA ASN A 774 8.86 -47.93 -12.06
C ASN A 774 9.65 -47.49 -13.30
N GLY A 775 10.92 -47.88 -13.39
CA GLY A 775 11.82 -47.45 -14.43
C GLY A 775 13.21 -48.10 -14.30
N GLN A 776 14.15 -47.68 -15.15
CA GLN A 776 15.56 -48.09 -15.11
C GLN A 776 16.52 -47.00 -14.67
N ALA A 777 16.00 -45.78 -14.46
CA ALA A 777 16.74 -44.68 -13.86
C ALA A 777 15.80 -43.68 -13.22
N VAL A 778 16.31 -43.01 -12.17
CA VAL A 778 15.66 -41.86 -11.55
C VAL A 778 16.66 -40.71 -11.42
N THR A 779 16.23 -39.49 -11.76
CA THR A 779 17.06 -38.30 -11.64
C THR A 779 16.45 -37.39 -10.55
N TYR A 780 17.21 -37.11 -9.51
CA TYR A 780 16.88 -36.14 -8.47
C TYR A 780 17.26 -34.73 -8.96
N MET A 781 16.32 -33.81 -8.92
CA MET A 781 16.50 -32.38 -9.23
C MET A 781 16.53 -31.59 -7.92
N PHE A 782 17.49 -30.67 -7.81
CA PHE A 782 17.73 -29.87 -6.61
C PHE A 782 18.42 -28.53 -6.95
N THR A 783 18.54 -27.65 -5.95
CA THR A 783 19.31 -26.40 -6.06
C THR A 783 20.66 -26.54 -5.38
N ARG A 784 21.74 -26.11 -6.02
CA ARG A 784 23.01 -25.87 -5.35
C ARG A 784 23.12 -24.38 -4.99
N SER A 785 23.52 -24.05 -3.75
CA SER A 785 23.65 -22.66 -3.31
C SER A 785 24.55 -22.53 -2.09
N PHE A 786 24.87 -21.28 -1.72
CA PHE A 786 25.79 -20.92 -0.64
C PHE A 786 25.38 -21.41 0.76
N ASN A 787 24.13 -21.79 0.96
CA ASN A 787 23.54 -22.21 2.24
C ASN A 787 23.08 -23.67 2.23
N ARG A 788 23.55 -24.50 1.34
CA ARG A 788 23.14 -25.91 1.18
C ARG A 788 24.04 -26.85 1.97
N GLY A 789 23.44 -27.96 2.45
CA GLY A 789 24.12 -29.06 3.14
C GLY A 789 24.30 -30.30 2.25
N TYR A 790 24.49 -31.43 2.92
CA TYR A 790 24.56 -32.73 2.27
C TYR A 790 23.20 -33.43 2.24
N ALA A 791 22.84 -34.00 1.09
CA ALA A 791 21.69 -34.88 0.91
C ALA A 791 22.17 -36.34 0.81
N ASP A 792 21.74 -37.18 1.74
CA ASP A 792 21.98 -38.62 1.67
C ASP A 792 20.86 -39.29 0.88
N VAL A 793 21.24 -40.05 -0.13
CA VAL A 793 20.31 -40.73 -1.05
C VAL A 793 20.36 -42.22 -0.81
N ARG A 794 19.17 -42.83 -0.64
CA ARG A 794 18.96 -44.26 -0.59
C ARG A 794 18.07 -44.71 -1.73
N ILE A 795 18.35 -45.92 -2.21
CA ILE A 795 17.46 -46.60 -3.16
C ILE A 795 17.15 -47.99 -2.57
N ASP A 796 15.88 -48.28 -2.48
CA ASP A 796 15.34 -49.51 -1.85
C ASP A 796 15.89 -49.75 -0.43
N GLY A 797 16.08 -48.67 0.33
CA GLY A 797 16.60 -48.72 1.70
C GLY A 797 18.13 -48.86 1.82
N VAL A 798 18.84 -48.98 0.71
CA VAL A 798 20.33 -49.10 0.68
C VAL A 798 20.92 -47.73 0.42
N ASP A 799 21.93 -47.33 1.20
CA ASP A 799 22.70 -46.09 1.01
C ASP A 799 23.38 -46.10 -0.35
N TYR A 800 23.07 -45.14 -1.19
CA TYR A 800 23.51 -45.07 -2.59
C TYR A 800 24.48 -43.94 -2.85
N ALA A 801 24.24 -42.75 -2.30
CA ALA A 801 25.10 -41.58 -2.49
C ALA A 801 24.90 -40.56 -1.37
N SER A 802 25.90 -39.69 -1.16
CA SER A 802 25.83 -38.47 -0.39
C SER A 802 26.26 -37.29 -1.25
N ILE A 803 25.39 -36.34 -1.46
CA ILE A 803 25.54 -35.23 -2.41
C ILE A 803 25.79 -33.94 -1.66
N ASP A 804 26.90 -33.25 -1.96
CA ASP A 804 27.13 -31.88 -1.50
C ASP A 804 26.35 -30.90 -2.38
N LEU A 805 25.35 -30.23 -1.80
CA LEU A 805 24.54 -29.25 -2.51
C LEU A 805 25.14 -27.84 -2.42
N TYR A 806 26.31 -27.66 -1.80
CA TYR A 806 27.00 -26.40 -1.73
C TYR A 806 27.47 -25.92 -3.10
N SER A 807 27.24 -24.63 -3.38
CA SER A 807 27.89 -23.87 -4.46
C SER A 807 27.96 -22.39 -4.03
N PRO A 808 29.03 -21.65 -4.34
CA PRO A 808 29.12 -20.22 -4.00
C PRO A 808 28.10 -19.35 -4.77
N LYS A 809 27.53 -19.88 -5.86
CA LYS A 809 26.46 -19.25 -6.64
C LYS A 809 25.27 -20.21 -6.72
N SER A 810 24.07 -19.66 -6.79
CA SER A 810 22.86 -20.47 -6.96
C SER A 810 22.81 -21.09 -8.34
N GLU A 811 22.72 -22.41 -8.38
CA GLU A 811 22.55 -23.25 -9.58
C GLU A 811 21.23 -23.98 -9.46
N TRP A 812 20.22 -23.50 -10.18
CA TRP A 812 18.87 -24.07 -10.18
C TRP A 812 18.80 -25.35 -11.04
N GLN A 813 17.89 -26.26 -10.68
CA GLN A 813 17.62 -27.49 -11.40
C GLN A 813 18.90 -28.33 -11.65
N ALA A 814 19.83 -28.31 -10.68
CA ALA A 814 20.94 -29.24 -10.69
C ALA A 814 20.42 -30.69 -10.64
N LYS A 815 21.06 -31.61 -11.33
CA LYS A 815 20.55 -32.96 -11.53
C LYS A 815 21.57 -34.04 -11.13
N ARG A 816 21.07 -35.05 -10.43
CA ARG A 816 21.83 -36.28 -10.16
C ARG A 816 21.04 -37.49 -10.60
N ARG A 817 21.53 -38.21 -11.63
CA ARG A 817 20.93 -39.40 -12.17
C ARG A 817 21.44 -40.62 -11.45
N PHE A 818 20.56 -41.57 -11.15
CA PHE A 818 20.81 -42.88 -10.56
C PHE A 818 20.24 -43.96 -11.49
N THR A 819 21.06 -44.92 -11.85
CA THR A 819 20.62 -46.04 -12.70
C THR A 819 20.35 -47.24 -11.81
N VAL A 820 19.22 -47.92 -12.06
CA VAL A 820 18.73 -49.08 -11.32
C VAL A 820 18.39 -50.23 -12.30
N THR A 821 18.09 -51.40 -11.79
CA THR A 821 17.53 -52.46 -12.61
C THR A 821 16.13 -52.09 -13.09
N PRO A 822 15.68 -52.53 -14.28
CA PRO A 822 14.30 -52.24 -14.70
C PRO A 822 13.27 -52.82 -13.72
N GLY A 823 12.36 -51.98 -13.24
CA GLY A 823 11.31 -52.41 -12.31
C GLY A 823 10.86 -51.33 -11.30
N PRO A 824 10.04 -51.72 -10.31
CA PRO A 824 9.61 -50.84 -9.25
C PRO A 824 10.73 -50.64 -8.20
N HIS A 825 11.00 -49.38 -7.88
CA HIS A 825 12.01 -48.94 -6.91
C HIS A 825 11.47 -47.79 -6.04
N THR A 826 12.16 -47.52 -4.94
CA THR A 826 11.91 -46.35 -4.08
C THR A 826 13.19 -45.57 -3.87
N ILE A 827 13.22 -44.32 -4.29
CA ILE A 827 14.30 -43.39 -3.92
C ILE A 827 13.88 -42.61 -2.65
N GLU A 828 14.84 -42.48 -1.75
CA GLU A 828 14.72 -41.65 -0.53
C GLU A 828 15.88 -40.66 -0.52
N VAL A 829 15.55 -39.38 -0.26
CA VAL A 829 16.54 -38.31 -0.07
C VAL A 829 16.38 -37.75 1.34
N ARG A 830 17.45 -37.78 2.14
CA ARG A 830 17.47 -37.33 3.55
C ARG A 830 18.44 -36.18 3.79
N VAL A 831 18.10 -35.27 4.70
CA VAL A 831 19.02 -34.25 5.22
C VAL A 831 20.08 -34.91 6.09
N ALA A 832 21.34 -34.85 5.69
CA ALA A 832 22.45 -35.50 6.38
C ALA A 832 22.85 -34.84 7.71
N GLY A 833 22.36 -33.62 7.99
CA GLY A 833 22.72 -32.87 9.19
C GLY A 833 24.16 -32.35 9.20
N ARG A 834 24.83 -32.38 8.07
CA ARG A 834 26.20 -31.89 7.87
C ARG A 834 26.31 -31.01 6.65
N LYS A 835 27.32 -30.14 6.63
CA LYS A 835 27.51 -29.15 5.56
C LYS A 835 29.00 -29.01 5.21
N SER A 836 29.28 -28.50 4.03
CA SER A 836 30.62 -28.05 3.65
C SER A 836 31.07 -26.90 4.60
N PRO A 837 32.33 -26.80 4.99
CA PRO A 837 32.85 -25.70 5.82
C PRO A 837 32.58 -24.33 5.23
N ALA A 838 32.50 -24.20 3.91
CA ALA A 838 32.21 -22.95 3.23
C ALA A 838 30.70 -22.59 3.19
N SER A 839 29.83 -23.51 3.55
CA SER A 839 28.39 -23.29 3.49
C SER A 839 27.86 -22.49 4.68
N ALA A 840 27.01 -21.52 4.43
CA ALA A 840 26.33 -20.72 5.45
C ALA A 840 25.18 -21.49 6.17
N GLY A 841 24.71 -22.63 5.62
CA GLY A 841 23.58 -23.42 6.16
C GLY A 841 23.68 -24.89 5.78
N GLN A 842 22.67 -25.68 6.16
CA GLN A 842 22.60 -27.12 5.87
C GLN A 842 21.30 -27.50 5.12
N PHE A 843 20.72 -26.56 4.40
CA PHE A 843 19.48 -26.80 3.67
C PHE A 843 19.63 -27.87 2.60
N VAL A 844 18.64 -28.73 2.50
CA VAL A 844 18.44 -29.68 1.40
C VAL A 844 17.10 -29.36 0.77
N ASP A 845 17.01 -29.38 -0.53
CA ASP A 845 15.79 -29.11 -1.26
C ASP A 845 15.52 -30.17 -2.33
N VAL A 846 14.26 -30.27 -2.67
CA VAL A 846 13.73 -31.10 -3.74
C VAL A 846 13.01 -30.18 -4.72
N ASP A 847 13.48 -30.20 -5.97
CA ASP A 847 12.87 -29.51 -7.11
C ASP A 847 12.03 -30.48 -7.95
N GLY A 848 12.25 -31.77 -7.75
CA GLY A 848 11.46 -32.85 -8.33
C GLY A 848 12.27 -34.08 -8.71
N PHE A 849 11.61 -35.03 -9.39
CA PHE A 849 12.22 -36.24 -9.90
C PHE A 849 11.87 -36.49 -11.38
N VAL A 850 12.82 -37.08 -12.13
CA VAL A 850 12.59 -37.58 -13.51
C VAL A 850 12.77 -39.07 -13.50
N VAL A 851 11.80 -39.82 -13.98
CA VAL A 851 11.81 -41.30 -14.12
C VAL A 851 12.01 -41.67 -15.59
N GLU A 852 12.93 -42.61 -15.88
CA GLU A 852 13.23 -43.10 -17.22
C GLU A 852 13.06 -44.61 -17.33
#